data_13ffa24c2e632ee42df088ca76503d19
#
_entry.id   13ffa24c2e632ee42df088ca76503d19
#
_cell.length_a   1.000
_cell.length_b   1.000
_cell.length_c   1.000
_cell.angle_alpha   90.00
_cell.angle_beta   90.00
_cell.angle_gamma   90.00
#
_symmetry.space_group_name_H-M   'P 1'
#
loop_
_entity.id
_entity.type
_entity.pdbx_description
1 polymer ?
#
loop_
_entity_poly.entity_id
_entity_poly.type
_entity_poly.pdbx_seq_one_letter_code
_entity_poly.pdbx_strand_id
1 'polypeptide(L)'
;VKRNLIRAVLLTSALSIPGAALAQSSAQASDQPSPGDTMALGGNEIIVTAQKFEQRAQDVPITISAVGGQRIEELGITDLDELSNYVPGLNIQEQSANNPGIVIRGITSDSGSSQQGPRVTLYYNGVDISRSRGSYQAIYDVDRIEVVKGPQATLFGTASAVGAISIISARPQPGFSAEIKGGYGNYDATLLSGFANAGNDVVAGRVAFEWRKRDGYVENLASSQTDDLYAQDQLGIRASLRFTPGERFTLDLIGTYDRQRNGGTPFISGTYPTEAGPADPFGSANLGGSPLSEQVLGNSQLGLERDVYDINLTATYEISDTISFTTVNGYREFDSAEVFDADGSAAWYLEFAEIAEGWQFSHEGRFAYNTPALRASLGWNYFTEDGRQNVPFSSEEGIFLQCAANIIPGLGCVVPGGVVTAAQTTALATGGAVSQIPYRSVFENQGQNDSYSIFADATWAPIPEIELTAGVRALWEKRKSGYYAEVAPSVLTGGPSLIPGQIDTNGQTFEASEDYSAVLPRFNLLWRASDTVNLYATVAKGRRSPVVQLNARRDPAGNPVPNLQLVPQETVWNYEGGVKISSGFFSGSLGVYYQKYDGFQVSVIQDDGTTITQSAGTASNLGVEAEMRVQPTDWLSVFFNIGYIDGGIDDDNTFAPQVSGARFRLQPEWQASAGLTVDYPITESTRVFFTPSFTHRSRIFFEVPNNPLISQGPVTLVNLRGGFSFADERFEIAGFMRNATDEDYLLDAGNTGGAFGIPTFIPAEPRFYGVELTARIF
;
A
#
# COMPACT_ATOMS: atom_id res chain seq x y z
N VAL A 1 13.39 27.17 4.86
CA VAL A 1 14.16 27.62 3.66
C VAL A 1 14.27 26.53 2.62
N LYS A 2 14.38 25.22 2.99
CA LYS A 2 14.39 24.09 2.05
C LYS A 2 13.00 23.79 1.45
N ARG A 3 11.92 23.93 2.23
CA ARG A 3 10.52 23.73 1.80
C ARG A 3 10.11 24.59 0.58
N ASN A 4 10.61 25.79 0.47
CA ASN A 4 10.22 26.73 -0.59
C ASN A 4 10.95 26.49 -1.94
N LEU A 5 12.06 25.76 -1.96
CA LEU A 5 12.82 25.55 -3.20
C LEU A 5 12.21 24.46 -4.08
N ILE A 6 11.69 23.39 -3.48
CA ILE A 6 11.07 22.26 -4.21
C ILE A 6 9.69 22.68 -4.76
N ARG A 7 8.91 23.43 -3.98
CA ARG A 7 7.63 24.01 -4.46
C ARG A 7 7.81 24.97 -5.65
N ALA A 8 8.93 25.70 -5.71
CA ALA A 8 9.23 26.60 -6.81
C ALA A 8 9.65 25.87 -8.11
N VAL A 9 10.33 24.73 -8.00
CA VAL A 9 10.79 23.94 -9.18
C VAL A 9 9.63 23.23 -9.87
N LEU A 10 8.66 22.69 -9.13
CA LEU A 10 7.49 22.03 -9.70
C LEU A 10 6.48 22.99 -10.35
N LEU A 11 6.36 24.23 -9.85
CA LEU A 11 5.45 25.24 -10.40
C LEU A 11 6.03 26.01 -11.60
N THR A 12 7.35 26.07 -11.76
CA THR A 12 7.99 26.80 -12.86
C THR A 12 8.25 25.98 -14.12
N SER A 13 8.23 24.63 -14.03
CA SER A 13 8.44 23.77 -15.19
C SER A 13 7.21 23.60 -16.10
N ALA A 14 6.03 24.05 -15.66
CA ALA A 14 4.77 23.93 -16.43
C ALA A 14 4.50 25.08 -17.43
N LEU A 15 5.33 26.10 -17.54
CA LEU A 15 4.98 27.35 -18.25
C LEU A 15 5.98 27.84 -19.31
N SER A 16 6.83 27.00 -19.87
CA SER A 16 7.70 27.43 -20.98
C SER A 16 7.81 26.37 -22.08
N ILE A 17 6.87 26.36 -23.01
CA ILE A 17 7.00 25.66 -24.29
C ILE A 17 7.45 26.69 -25.34
N PRO A 18 8.65 26.63 -25.92
CA PRO A 18 8.99 27.39 -27.10
C PRO A 18 8.45 26.66 -28.34
N GLY A 19 7.65 27.34 -29.16
CA GLY A 19 7.21 26.82 -30.43
C GLY A 19 8.40 26.55 -31.35
N ALA A 20 8.61 25.30 -31.76
CA ALA A 20 9.57 24.92 -32.77
C ALA A 20 8.87 24.60 -34.09
N ALA A 21 9.38 25.17 -35.15
CA ALA A 21 8.88 25.07 -36.51
C ALA A 21 9.10 23.65 -37.08
N LEU A 22 8.06 23.17 -37.78
CA LEU A 22 8.07 21.93 -38.56
C LEU A 22 9.06 22.02 -39.73
N ALA A 23 10.05 21.16 -39.75
CA ALA A 23 10.83 20.82 -40.93
C ALA A 23 10.61 19.35 -41.28
N GLN A 24 9.97 19.08 -42.39
CA GLN A 24 9.83 17.74 -42.98
C GLN A 24 11.16 17.29 -43.57
N SER A 25 11.63 16.13 -43.17
CA SER A 25 12.61 15.37 -43.97
C SER A 25 12.21 13.89 -44.00
N SER A 26 12.01 13.40 -45.22
CA SER A 26 11.77 11.98 -45.52
C SER A 26 13.07 11.19 -45.41
N ALA A 27 13.11 10.18 -44.55
CA ALA A 27 14.14 9.17 -44.57
C ALA A 27 13.53 7.76 -44.49
N GLN A 28 14.09 6.85 -45.26
CA GLN A 28 13.68 5.48 -45.47
C GLN A 28 13.76 4.65 -44.19
N ALA A 29 12.75 3.81 -43.99
CA ALA A 29 12.68 2.83 -42.93
C ALA A 29 13.75 1.74 -43.06
N SER A 30 14.51 1.51 -42.02
CA SER A 30 15.25 0.28 -41.75
C SER A 30 14.48 -0.55 -40.73
N ASP A 31 14.16 -1.79 -41.09
CA ASP A 31 13.49 -2.79 -40.25
C ASP A 31 14.35 -3.10 -39.01
N GLN A 32 14.08 -2.44 -37.90
CA GLN A 32 14.33 -2.96 -36.57
C GLN A 32 13.08 -2.69 -35.72
N PRO A 33 12.59 -3.66 -34.92
CA PRO A 33 11.40 -3.45 -34.11
C PRO A 33 11.65 -2.38 -33.05
N SER A 34 10.82 -1.36 -33.07
CA SER A 34 10.78 -0.29 -32.08
C SER A 34 10.32 -0.83 -30.72
N PRO A 35 10.80 -0.32 -29.57
CA PRO A 35 10.30 -0.72 -28.24
C PRO A 35 8.81 -0.47 -27.99
N GLY A 36 8.08 0.12 -28.95
CA GLY A 36 6.64 0.30 -28.95
C GLY A 36 5.86 -0.84 -29.60
N ASP A 37 6.53 -1.77 -30.31
CA ASP A 37 5.89 -2.89 -31.02
C ASP A 37 5.72 -4.18 -30.17
N THR A 38 5.62 -4.06 -28.85
CA THR A 38 5.20 -5.20 -28.01
C THR A 38 3.75 -5.64 -28.27
N MET A 39 3.01 -4.95 -29.14
CA MET A 39 1.69 -5.37 -29.62
C MET A 39 1.73 -6.39 -30.78
N ALA A 40 2.88 -6.71 -31.37
CA ALA A 40 2.95 -7.55 -32.59
C ALA A 40 3.32 -9.02 -32.39
N LEU A 41 3.61 -9.44 -31.16
CA LEU A 41 3.84 -10.85 -30.82
C LEU A 41 2.69 -11.31 -29.92
N GLY A 42 1.73 -12.01 -30.47
CA GLY A 42 0.56 -12.66 -29.85
C GLY A 42 0.26 -12.25 -28.41
N GLY A 43 -0.75 -11.44 -28.18
CA GLY A 43 -1.26 -10.74 -27.00
C GLY A 43 -1.19 -11.33 -25.58
N ASN A 44 -0.21 -12.18 -25.24
CA ASN A 44 -0.12 -12.86 -23.96
C ASN A 44 1.26 -12.72 -23.27
N GLU A 45 2.20 -11.97 -23.81
CA GLU A 45 3.56 -11.94 -23.29
C GLU A 45 3.83 -10.64 -22.53
N ILE A 46 4.02 -10.72 -21.20
CA ILE A 46 4.31 -9.57 -20.33
C ILE A 46 5.81 -9.55 -20.04
N ILE A 47 6.46 -8.43 -20.37
CA ILE A 47 7.84 -8.16 -20.01
C ILE A 47 7.87 -7.58 -18.60
N VAL A 48 8.77 -8.11 -17.76
CA VAL A 48 8.96 -7.69 -16.37
C VAL A 48 10.40 -7.33 -16.08
N THR A 49 10.63 -6.55 -15.03
CA THR A 49 11.96 -6.10 -14.59
C THR A 49 12.34 -6.61 -13.19
N ALA A 50 11.64 -7.62 -12.71
CA ALA A 50 11.80 -8.18 -11.36
C ALA A 50 13.22 -8.69 -11.02
N GLN A 51 14.04 -9.00 -12.03
CA GLN A 51 15.45 -9.40 -11.83
C GLN A 51 16.46 -8.31 -12.22
N LYS A 52 16.01 -7.03 -12.31
CA LYS A 52 16.83 -5.89 -12.78
C LYS A 52 17.26 -5.99 -14.26
N PHE A 53 16.72 -6.93 -15.01
CA PHE A 53 16.80 -7.10 -16.46
C PHE A 53 15.38 -7.20 -17.02
N GLU A 54 15.19 -6.73 -18.24
CA GLU A 54 13.94 -6.95 -18.98
C GLU A 54 13.87 -8.41 -19.42
N GLN A 55 12.83 -9.12 -19.00
CA GLN A 55 12.61 -10.53 -19.26
C GLN A 55 11.12 -10.81 -19.42
N ARG A 56 10.76 -11.85 -20.17
CA ARG A 56 9.39 -12.34 -20.18
C ARG A 56 9.04 -12.89 -18.79
N ALA A 57 7.85 -12.61 -18.28
CA ALA A 57 7.39 -13.15 -16.99
C ALA A 57 7.49 -14.67 -16.90
N GLN A 58 7.38 -15.36 -18.05
CA GLN A 58 7.60 -16.80 -18.24
C GLN A 58 9.01 -17.25 -17.86
N ASP A 59 10.04 -16.44 -18.18
CA ASP A 59 11.44 -16.81 -18.02
C ASP A 59 12.01 -16.40 -16.64
N VAL A 60 11.20 -15.82 -15.78
CA VAL A 60 11.61 -15.42 -14.43
C VAL A 60 11.39 -16.60 -13.46
N PRO A 61 12.43 -17.14 -12.79
CA PRO A 61 12.35 -18.33 -11.94
C PRO A 61 11.81 -18.03 -10.52
N ILE A 62 10.73 -17.25 -10.41
CA ILE A 62 9.99 -16.92 -9.18
C ILE A 62 8.53 -16.74 -9.52
N THR A 63 7.65 -16.84 -8.50
CA THR A 63 6.25 -16.45 -8.66
C THR A 63 6.14 -14.94 -8.78
N ILE A 64 5.60 -14.50 -9.89
CA ILE A 64 5.34 -13.08 -10.19
C ILE A 64 3.98 -12.95 -10.87
N SER A 65 3.17 -12.03 -10.38
CA SER A 65 1.95 -11.57 -11.05
C SER A 65 2.24 -10.22 -11.69
N ALA A 66 2.03 -10.11 -12.98
CA ALA A 66 2.22 -8.85 -13.69
C ALA A 66 0.91 -8.47 -14.38
N VAL A 67 0.42 -7.26 -14.10
CA VAL A 67 -0.83 -6.73 -14.65
C VAL A 67 -0.50 -5.48 -15.45
N GLY A 68 -0.69 -5.56 -16.78
CA GLY A 68 -0.46 -4.43 -17.68
C GLY A 68 -1.53 -3.35 -17.55
N GLY A 69 -1.20 -2.11 -17.94
CA GLY A 69 -2.10 -0.96 -17.86
C GLY A 69 -3.42 -1.19 -18.61
N GLN A 70 -3.38 -1.79 -19.79
CA GLN A 70 -4.59 -2.16 -20.52
C GLN A 70 -5.50 -3.09 -19.70
N ARG A 71 -4.92 -4.07 -19.00
CA ARG A 71 -5.71 -5.00 -18.18
C ARG A 71 -6.31 -4.33 -16.96
N ILE A 72 -5.62 -3.36 -16.38
CA ILE A 72 -6.11 -2.51 -15.29
C ILE A 72 -7.35 -1.73 -15.76
N GLU A 73 -7.29 -1.15 -16.95
CA GLU A 73 -8.42 -0.44 -17.56
C GLU A 73 -9.60 -1.36 -17.92
N GLU A 74 -9.33 -2.53 -18.50
CA GLU A 74 -10.37 -3.54 -18.86
C GLU A 74 -11.17 -4.00 -17.63
N LEU A 75 -10.50 -4.19 -16.49
CA LEU A 75 -11.11 -4.58 -15.23
C LEU A 75 -11.74 -3.42 -14.45
N GLY A 76 -11.46 -2.16 -14.87
CA GLY A 76 -11.92 -0.96 -14.18
C GLY A 76 -11.25 -0.78 -12.81
N ILE A 77 -10.02 -1.27 -12.65
CA ILE A 77 -9.24 -1.14 -11.42
C ILE A 77 -8.73 0.30 -11.30
N THR A 78 -8.98 0.92 -10.17
CA THR A 78 -8.60 2.31 -9.89
C THR A 78 -7.59 2.45 -8.75
N ASP A 79 -7.50 1.44 -7.88
CA ASP A 79 -6.67 1.44 -6.68
C ASP A 79 -5.94 0.12 -6.46
N LEU A 80 -4.96 0.11 -5.56
CA LEU A 80 -4.17 -1.09 -5.24
C LEU A 80 -4.98 -2.15 -4.48
N ASP A 81 -5.94 -1.76 -3.67
CA ASP A 81 -6.84 -2.67 -2.97
C ASP A 81 -7.75 -3.42 -3.96
N GLU A 82 -8.32 -2.76 -4.96
CA GLU A 82 -9.05 -3.40 -6.04
C GLU A 82 -8.17 -4.37 -6.84
N LEU A 83 -6.92 -3.95 -7.17
CA LEU A 83 -5.95 -4.82 -7.85
C LEU A 83 -5.70 -6.10 -7.05
N SER A 84 -5.63 -6.00 -5.72
CA SER A 84 -5.33 -7.14 -4.85
C SER A 84 -6.35 -8.26 -4.96
N ASN A 85 -7.59 -7.98 -5.32
CA ASN A 85 -8.64 -8.98 -5.52
C ASN A 85 -8.37 -9.91 -6.72
N TYR A 86 -7.48 -9.50 -7.65
CA TYR A 86 -7.14 -10.25 -8.86
C TYR A 86 -5.78 -10.94 -8.79
N VAL A 87 -5.00 -10.69 -7.73
CA VAL A 87 -3.65 -11.24 -7.55
C VAL A 87 -3.64 -12.25 -6.39
N PRO A 88 -3.48 -13.56 -6.64
CA PRO A 88 -3.47 -14.57 -5.58
C PRO A 88 -2.39 -14.30 -4.55
N GLY A 89 -2.71 -14.44 -3.26
CA GLY A 89 -1.79 -14.23 -2.16
C GLY A 89 -1.45 -12.77 -1.85
N LEU A 90 -2.04 -11.80 -2.56
CA LEU A 90 -2.02 -10.38 -2.23
C LEU A 90 -3.36 -9.97 -1.63
N ASN A 91 -3.36 -9.24 -0.54
CA ASN A 91 -4.51 -8.54 0.00
C ASN A 91 -4.08 -7.15 0.44
N ILE A 92 -4.71 -6.13 -0.09
CA ILE A 92 -4.47 -4.74 0.33
C ILE A 92 -5.76 -4.23 0.91
N GLN A 93 -5.66 -3.61 2.07
CA GLN A 93 -6.78 -3.10 2.83
C GLN A 93 -6.55 -1.62 3.10
N GLU A 94 -7.45 -0.80 2.62
CA GLU A 94 -7.45 0.62 2.88
C GLU A 94 -8.35 0.93 4.07
N GLN A 95 -7.82 0.88 5.29
CA GLN A 95 -8.51 1.44 6.46
C GLN A 95 -8.64 2.97 6.32
N SER A 96 -7.53 3.61 6.03
CA SER A 96 -7.44 4.96 5.49
C SER A 96 -6.25 5.00 4.52
N ALA A 97 -6.26 5.96 3.59
CA ALA A 97 -5.12 6.15 2.68
C ALA A 97 -3.81 6.45 3.42
N ASN A 98 -3.89 6.87 4.68
CA ASN A 98 -2.76 7.15 5.55
C ASN A 98 -2.19 5.90 6.23
N ASN A 99 -2.97 4.83 6.35
CA ASN A 99 -2.57 3.59 7.01
C ASN A 99 -3.05 2.34 6.25
N PRO A 100 -2.56 2.09 5.03
CA PRO A 100 -2.95 0.90 4.28
C PRO A 100 -2.33 -0.36 4.89
N GLY A 101 -3.10 -1.45 4.92
CA GLY A 101 -2.62 -2.78 5.25
C GLY A 101 -2.20 -3.52 3.98
N ILE A 102 -0.91 -3.78 3.78
CA ILE A 102 -0.41 -4.54 2.64
C ILE A 102 0.00 -5.94 3.10
N VAL A 103 -0.61 -6.95 2.52
CA VAL A 103 -0.41 -8.36 2.90
C VAL A 103 0.04 -9.17 1.69
N ILE A 104 1.21 -9.81 1.77
CA ILE A 104 1.65 -10.80 0.79
C ILE A 104 1.85 -12.14 1.49
N ARG A 105 1.17 -13.18 0.98
CA ARG A 105 1.23 -14.55 1.53
C ARG A 105 1.01 -14.58 3.05
N GLY A 106 0.03 -13.82 3.53
CA GLY A 106 -0.36 -13.77 4.94
C GLY A 106 0.44 -12.83 5.83
N ILE A 107 1.52 -12.27 5.34
CA ILE A 107 2.37 -11.40 6.14
C ILE A 107 2.02 -9.95 5.91
N THR A 108 1.55 -9.31 6.97
CA THR A 108 1.02 -7.95 6.98
C THR A 108 2.12 -6.91 7.18
N SER A 109 2.03 -5.82 6.43
CA SER A 109 2.83 -4.61 6.59
C SER A 109 1.88 -3.43 6.74
N ASP A 110 1.56 -3.06 7.98
CA ASP A 110 0.54 -2.06 8.32
C ASP A 110 0.92 -1.18 9.52
N SER A 111 2.18 -1.16 9.90
CA SER A 111 2.61 -0.30 11.00
C SER A 111 2.76 1.15 10.54
N GLY A 112 1.99 2.04 11.13
CA GLY A 112 2.12 3.49 10.97
C GLY A 112 3.25 4.12 11.79
N SER A 113 3.87 3.39 12.72
CA SER A 113 4.94 3.91 13.57
C SER A 113 6.21 4.24 12.78
N SER A 114 6.77 5.43 12.99
CA SER A 114 8.04 5.82 12.41
C SER A 114 9.24 4.98 12.90
N GLN A 115 9.09 4.26 14.02
CA GLN A 115 10.11 3.39 14.61
C GLN A 115 10.18 1.99 13.97
N GLN A 116 9.19 1.62 13.14
CA GLN A 116 9.09 0.29 12.52
C GLN A 116 9.33 0.36 11.01
N GLY A 117 9.94 -0.70 10.46
CA GLY A 117 10.10 -0.86 9.01
C GLY A 117 9.01 -1.76 8.42
N PRO A 118 8.67 -1.58 7.12
CA PRO A 118 7.72 -2.42 6.41
C PRO A 118 8.28 -3.83 6.17
N ARG A 119 7.40 -4.79 5.85
CA ARG A 119 7.73 -6.16 5.40
C ARG A 119 7.61 -6.33 3.89
N VAL A 120 6.73 -5.56 3.29
CA VAL A 120 6.52 -5.51 1.84
C VAL A 120 7.12 -4.21 1.32
N THR A 121 7.91 -4.29 0.27
CA THR A 121 8.42 -3.10 -0.40
C THR A 121 7.48 -2.68 -1.52
N LEU A 122 7.09 -1.41 -1.50
CA LEU A 122 6.38 -0.76 -2.59
C LEU A 122 7.36 0.10 -3.38
N TYR A 123 7.48 -0.17 -4.68
CA TYR A 123 8.33 0.59 -5.59
C TYR A 123 7.50 1.41 -6.57
N TYR A 124 7.91 2.64 -6.80
CA TYR A 124 7.39 3.47 -7.85
C TYR A 124 8.54 3.86 -8.80
N ASN A 125 8.49 3.34 -10.05
CA ASN A 125 9.55 3.52 -11.04
C ASN A 125 10.96 3.16 -10.51
N GLY A 126 11.05 2.08 -9.71
CA GLY A 126 12.32 1.58 -9.18
C GLY A 126 12.80 2.25 -7.88
N VAL A 127 12.10 3.23 -7.36
CA VAL A 127 12.37 3.89 -6.07
C VAL A 127 11.48 3.32 -4.98
N ASP A 128 12.05 2.95 -3.84
CA ASP A 128 11.32 2.47 -2.66
C ASP A 128 10.43 3.59 -2.08
N ILE A 129 9.14 3.31 -1.93
CA ILE A 129 8.14 4.22 -1.36
C ILE A 129 7.39 3.58 -0.18
N SER A 130 8.00 2.61 0.46
CA SER A 130 7.34 1.70 1.43
C SER A 130 6.97 2.33 2.77
N ARG A 131 7.33 3.58 3.06
CA ARG A 131 6.89 4.27 4.27
C ARG A 131 5.36 4.45 4.20
N SER A 132 4.63 3.83 5.13
CA SER A 132 3.18 3.65 5.08
C SER A 132 2.39 4.94 4.85
N ARG A 133 2.73 6.01 5.56
CA ARG A 133 1.98 7.27 5.55
C ARG A 133 1.93 8.00 4.20
N GLY A 134 2.84 7.72 3.30
CA GLY A 134 2.84 8.32 1.97
C GLY A 134 2.72 7.31 0.84
N SER A 135 2.57 6.01 1.10
CA SER A 135 2.73 4.96 0.10
C SER A 135 1.49 4.70 -0.75
N TYR A 136 0.29 4.93 -0.24
CA TYR A 136 -0.95 4.68 -0.96
C TYR A 136 -1.31 5.87 -1.84
N GLN A 137 -1.11 5.72 -3.15
CA GLN A 137 -1.32 6.76 -4.17
C GLN A 137 -2.23 6.26 -5.27
N ALA A 138 -2.80 7.19 -6.06
CA ALA A 138 -3.60 6.88 -7.23
C ALA A 138 -2.82 6.06 -8.27
N ILE A 139 -3.49 5.11 -8.90
CA ILE A 139 -2.98 4.32 -10.03
C ILE A 139 -3.53 4.93 -11.32
N TYR A 140 -2.73 5.72 -12.03
CA TYR A 140 -3.11 6.30 -13.31
C TYR A 140 -1.94 6.28 -14.27
N ASP A 141 -2.23 6.12 -15.56
CA ASP A 141 -1.25 6.17 -16.63
C ASP A 141 -0.04 5.26 -16.33
N VAL A 142 -0.33 4.01 -15.97
CA VAL A 142 0.67 2.99 -15.67
C VAL A 142 0.93 2.11 -16.89
N ASP A 143 2.18 1.69 -17.06
CA ASP A 143 2.56 0.66 -18.02
C ASP A 143 2.18 -0.72 -17.49
N ARG A 144 2.54 -1.00 -16.24
CA ARG A 144 2.21 -2.25 -15.54
C ARG A 144 2.46 -2.17 -14.05
N ILE A 145 1.90 -3.13 -13.32
CA ILE A 145 2.20 -3.40 -11.92
C ILE A 145 2.72 -4.83 -11.80
N GLU A 146 3.90 -4.98 -11.20
CA GLU A 146 4.55 -6.27 -10.94
C GLU A 146 4.45 -6.59 -9.45
N VAL A 147 3.86 -7.74 -9.09
CA VAL A 147 3.81 -8.24 -7.72
C VAL A 147 4.72 -9.45 -7.63
N VAL A 148 5.87 -9.25 -7.01
CA VAL A 148 6.88 -10.29 -6.81
C VAL A 148 6.70 -10.89 -5.43
N LYS A 149 6.41 -12.19 -5.39
CA LYS A 149 6.06 -12.90 -4.15
C LYS A 149 7.24 -13.69 -3.61
N GLY A 150 7.37 -13.73 -2.29
CA GLY A 150 8.54 -14.29 -1.60
C GLY A 150 9.70 -13.31 -1.45
N PRO A 151 10.72 -13.64 -0.65
CA PRO A 151 11.84 -12.74 -0.34
C PRO A 151 12.60 -12.30 -1.57
N GLN A 152 12.71 -10.99 -1.77
CA GLN A 152 13.44 -10.36 -2.87
C GLN A 152 14.55 -9.42 -2.37
N ALA A 153 14.92 -9.54 -1.13
CA ALA A 153 15.88 -8.64 -0.48
C ALA A 153 17.24 -8.56 -1.17
N THR A 154 17.67 -9.61 -1.89
CA THR A 154 18.92 -9.60 -2.68
C THR A 154 18.91 -8.52 -3.76
N LEU A 155 17.80 -8.35 -4.50
CA LEU A 155 17.69 -7.38 -5.60
C LEU A 155 16.99 -6.09 -5.23
N PHE A 156 15.96 -6.18 -4.37
CA PHE A 156 15.07 -5.06 -4.04
C PHE A 156 15.44 -4.32 -2.75
N GLY A 157 16.30 -4.88 -1.89
CA GLY A 157 16.76 -4.19 -0.69
C GLY A 157 16.12 -4.66 0.61
N THR A 158 16.20 -3.83 1.65
CA THR A 158 16.02 -4.24 3.05
C THR A 158 14.61 -4.61 3.45
N ALA A 159 13.59 -3.98 2.84
CA ALA A 159 12.20 -4.13 3.24
C ALA A 159 11.44 -5.24 2.49
N SER A 160 12.09 -5.94 1.52
CA SER A 160 11.45 -6.99 0.74
C SER A 160 11.55 -8.36 1.43
N ALA A 161 11.12 -8.42 2.69
CA ALA A 161 11.16 -9.66 3.47
C ALA A 161 10.26 -10.75 2.89
N VAL A 162 9.07 -10.37 2.40
CA VAL A 162 8.04 -11.30 1.93
C VAL A 162 7.59 -11.06 0.50
N GLY A 163 8.02 -9.95 -0.10
CA GLY A 163 7.68 -9.60 -1.47
C GLY A 163 7.88 -8.13 -1.78
N ALA A 164 7.61 -7.78 -3.04
CA ALA A 164 7.66 -6.41 -3.53
C ALA A 164 6.53 -6.15 -4.53
N ILE A 165 5.97 -4.95 -4.49
CA ILE A 165 5.03 -4.45 -5.49
C ILE A 165 5.74 -3.33 -6.23
N SER A 166 5.85 -3.43 -7.56
CA SER A 166 6.50 -2.43 -8.41
C SER A 166 5.51 -1.81 -9.37
N ILE A 167 5.24 -0.54 -9.21
CA ILE A 167 4.39 0.26 -10.09
C ILE A 167 5.29 0.96 -11.10
N ILE A 168 5.08 0.68 -12.38
CA ILE A 168 5.84 1.25 -13.48
C ILE A 168 4.89 2.13 -14.31
N SER A 169 5.17 3.43 -14.34
CA SER A 169 4.39 4.39 -15.11
C SER A 169 4.69 4.32 -16.60
N ALA A 170 3.72 4.72 -17.42
CA ALA A 170 3.92 4.87 -18.85
C ALA A 170 5.05 5.89 -19.14
N ARG A 171 5.96 5.51 -20.05
CA ARG A 171 7.16 6.30 -20.37
C ARG A 171 6.89 7.28 -21.52
N PRO A 172 7.58 8.45 -21.54
CA PRO A 172 7.57 9.32 -22.70
C PRO A 172 8.08 8.60 -23.95
N GLN A 173 7.42 8.84 -25.10
CA GLN A 173 7.72 8.22 -26.40
C GLN A 173 7.84 9.27 -27.50
N PRO A 174 8.55 8.95 -28.60
CA PRO A 174 8.52 9.77 -29.80
C PRO A 174 7.11 9.91 -30.37
N GLY A 175 6.84 11.03 -31.05
CA GLY A 175 5.52 11.33 -31.60
C GLY A 175 4.64 12.12 -30.64
N PHE A 176 3.38 12.31 -31.03
CA PHE A 176 2.36 12.99 -30.23
C PHE A 176 1.21 12.03 -29.96
N SER A 177 0.84 11.88 -28.70
CA SER A 177 -0.38 11.16 -28.29
C SER A 177 -0.99 11.81 -27.06
N ALA A 178 -2.31 11.73 -26.93
CA ALA A 178 -3.02 12.29 -25.79
C ALA A 178 -4.29 11.49 -25.50
N GLU A 179 -4.70 11.46 -24.25
CA GLU A 179 -5.96 10.90 -23.80
C GLU A 179 -6.59 11.82 -22.76
N ILE A 180 -7.90 11.91 -22.79
CA ILE A 180 -8.74 12.52 -21.76
C ILE A 180 -9.89 11.58 -21.44
N LYS A 181 -10.12 11.31 -20.16
CA LYS A 181 -11.20 10.48 -19.64
C LYS A 181 -12.00 11.29 -18.62
N GLY A 182 -13.32 11.29 -18.75
CA GLY A 182 -14.25 11.85 -17.77
C GLY A 182 -15.25 10.81 -17.34
N GLY A 183 -15.55 10.74 -16.04
CA GLY A 183 -16.49 9.77 -15.46
C GLY A 183 -17.45 10.42 -14.46
N TYR A 184 -18.65 9.83 -14.33
CA TYR A 184 -19.62 10.19 -13.30
C TYR A 184 -20.36 8.96 -12.80
N GLY A 185 -20.58 8.88 -11.47
CA GLY A 185 -21.21 7.75 -10.80
C GLY A 185 -22.11 8.13 -9.63
N ASN A 186 -22.64 7.11 -8.95
CA ASN A 186 -23.35 7.34 -7.68
C ASN A 186 -22.41 7.94 -6.62
N TYR A 187 -22.97 8.49 -5.53
CA TYR A 187 -22.26 9.30 -4.52
C TYR A 187 -21.58 10.54 -5.11
N ASP A 188 -22.20 11.15 -6.13
CA ASP A 188 -21.64 12.29 -6.88
C ASP A 188 -20.19 12.09 -7.34
N ALA A 189 -19.82 10.82 -7.58
CA ALA A 189 -18.49 10.46 -7.99
C ALA A 189 -18.14 11.10 -9.33
N THR A 190 -17.01 11.77 -9.38
CA THR A 190 -16.47 12.43 -10.57
C THR A 190 -15.04 11.98 -10.79
N LEU A 191 -14.73 11.58 -12.01
CA LEU A 191 -13.38 11.25 -12.48
C LEU A 191 -13.01 12.20 -13.61
N LEU A 192 -11.80 12.74 -13.56
CA LEU A 192 -11.15 13.39 -14.69
C LEU A 192 -9.69 12.95 -14.73
N SER A 193 -9.29 12.24 -15.77
CA SER A 193 -7.92 11.77 -15.93
C SER A 193 -7.46 11.93 -17.38
N GLY A 194 -6.15 11.82 -17.61
CA GLY A 194 -5.60 11.83 -18.94
C GLY A 194 -4.11 12.06 -18.99
N PHE A 195 -3.58 12.01 -20.19
CA PHE A 195 -2.17 12.32 -20.46
C PHE A 195 -2.00 13.07 -21.76
N ALA A 196 -0.85 13.73 -21.88
CA ALA A 196 -0.31 14.25 -23.13
C ALA A 196 1.17 13.87 -23.25
N ASN A 197 1.54 13.31 -24.39
CA ASN A 197 2.89 12.90 -24.73
C ASN A 197 3.33 13.62 -26.01
N ALA A 198 4.56 14.12 -26.03
CA ALA A 198 5.17 14.69 -27.21
C ALA A 198 6.68 14.51 -27.19
N GLY A 199 7.27 14.24 -28.35
CA GLY A 199 8.72 14.09 -28.42
C GLY A 199 9.25 13.61 -29.76
N ASN A 200 10.53 13.39 -29.76
CA ASN A 200 11.28 12.73 -30.84
C ASN A 200 12.23 11.70 -30.24
N ASP A 201 13.05 11.05 -31.08
CA ASP A 201 13.96 9.98 -30.64
C ASP A 201 15.05 10.44 -29.64
N VAL A 202 15.30 11.76 -29.52
CA VAL A 202 16.29 12.33 -28.62
C VAL A 202 15.67 12.82 -27.32
N VAL A 203 14.51 13.46 -27.40
CA VAL A 203 13.82 13.98 -26.22
C VAL A 203 12.32 13.80 -26.35
N ALA A 204 11.71 13.23 -25.31
CA ALA A 204 10.27 13.08 -25.21
C ALA A 204 9.80 13.46 -23.81
N GLY A 205 8.62 14.07 -23.74
CA GLY A 205 7.95 14.46 -22.50
C GLY A 205 6.55 13.90 -22.43
N ARG A 206 6.11 13.57 -21.21
CA ARG A 206 4.76 13.10 -20.91
C ARG A 206 4.26 13.75 -19.62
N VAL A 207 3.05 14.27 -19.65
CA VAL A 207 2.35 14.75 -18.45
C VAL A 207 1.08 13.93 -18.32
N ALA A 208 0.84 13.39 -17.14
CA ALA A 208 -0.36 12.64 -16.81
C ALA A 208 -0.98 13.19 -15.53
N PHE A 209 -2.29 13.10 -15.41
CA PHE A 209 -3.01 13.50 -14.21
C PHE A 209 -4.25 12.63 -14.00
N GLU A 210 -4.69 12.57 -12.74
CA GLU A 210 -5.99 12.04 -12.34
C GLU A 210 -6.54 12.84 -11.18
N TRP A 211 -7.78 13.25 -11.29
CA TRP A 211 -8.57 13.81 -10.20
C TRP A 211 -9.83 13.00 -10.02
N ARG A 212 -10.01 12.50 -8.79
CA ARG A 212 -11.19 11.76 -8.36
C ARG A 212 -11.81 12.44 -7.16
N LYS A 213 -13.12 12.58 -7.20
CA LYS A 213 -13.91 13.08 -6.08
C LYS A 213 -15.17 12.23 -5.94
N ARG A 214 -15.54 11.91 -4.70
CA ARG A 214 -16.73 11.16 -4.35
C ARG A 214 -17.22 11.59 -2.97
N ASP A 215 -18.53 11.71 -2.78
CA ASP A 215 -19.12 11.88 -1.45
C ASP A 215 -18.93 10.60 -0.61
N GLY A 216 -19.09 10.73 0.71
CA GLY A 216 -19.07 9.59 1.61
C GLY A 216 -20.20 8.61 1.34
N TYR A 217 -19.97 7.34 1.61
CA TYR A 217 -21.00 6.32 1.49
C TYR A 217 -21.49 5.78 2.85
N VAL A 218 -20.91 6.22 3.94
CA VAL A 218 -21.39 5.94 5.30
C VAL A 218 -22.00 7.20 5.87
N GLU A 219 -23.34 7.19 5.99
CA GLU A 219 -24.10 8.30 6.58
C GLU A 219 -23.67 8.54 8.04
N ASN A 220 -23.36 9.78 8.39
CA ASN A 220 -23.07 10.18 9.77
C ASN A 220 -24.26 10.94 10.37
N LEU A 221 -24.96 10.33 11.31
CA LEU A 221 -26.16 10.88 11.95
C LEU A 221 -25.86 12.00 12.97
N ALA A 222 -24.59 12.21 13.32
CA ALA A 222 -24.21 13.21 14.30
C ALA A 222 -24.42 14.63 13.77
N SER A 223 -25.27 15.42 14.44
CA SER A 223 -25.62 16.78 14.02
C SER A 223 -24.45 17.79 14.07
N SER A 224 -23.34 17.44 14.70
CA SER A 224 -22.08 18.21 14.74
C SER A 224 -21.24 18.09 13.48
N GLN A 225 -21.54 17.11 12.62
CA GLN A 225 -20.86 16.84 11.37
C GLN A 225 -21.82 17.09 10.21
N THR A 226 -21.31 17.55 9.08
CA THR A 226 -22.10 17.85 7.88
C THR A 226 -21.81 16.90 6.75
N ASP A 227 -20.66 16.24 6.78
CA ASP A 227 -20.17 15.40 5.71
C ASP A 227 -20.33 13.92 6.09
N ASP A 228 -20.77 13.12 5.12
CA ASP A 228 -20.75 11.68 5.23
C ASP A 228 -19.32 11.15 5.23
N LEU A 229 -19.14 10.02 5.89
CA LEU A 229 -17.80 9.46 6.11
C LEU A 229 -17.30 8.70 4.89
N TYR A 230 -15.97 8.62 4.77
CA TYR A 230 -15.27 7.96 3.68
C TYR A 230 -15.43 8.66 2.32
N ALA A 231 -15.63 9.98 2.34
CA ALA A 231 -15.54 10.80 1.14
C ALA A 231 -14.10 10.81 0.59
N GLN A 232 -13.98 10.95 -0.71
CA GLN A 232 -12.69 10.98 -1.41
C GLN A 232 -12.52 12.27 -2.22
N ASP A 233 -11.37 12.93 -2.11
CA ASP A 233 -10.90 13.96 -3.05
C ASP A 233 -9.39 13.78 -3.22
N GLN A 234 -9.00 13.21 -4.35
CA GLN A 234 -7.63 12.88 -4.68
C GLN A 234 -7.21 13.49 -6.01
N LEU A 235 -6.00 14.07 -6.05
CA LEU A 235 -5.37 14.60 -7.24
C LEU A 235 -3.95 14.06 -7.37
N GLY A 236 -3.69 13.33 -8.44
CA GLY A 236 -2.35 12.92 -8.86
C GLY A 236 -1.90 13.68 -10.11
N ILE A 237 -0.66 14.14 -10.12
CA ILE A 237 -0.02 14.76 -11.31
C ILE A 237 1.37 14.17 -11.46
N ARG A 238 1.72 13.76 -12.68
CA ARG A 238 3.06 13.25 -13.01
C ARG A 238 3.59 13.92 -14.27
N ALA A 239 4.83 14.41 -14.19
CA ALA A 239 5.59 14.91 -15.34
C ALA A 239 6.83 14.05 -15.53
N SER A 240 7.02 13.56 -16.74
CA SER A 240 8.14 12.67 -17.11
C SER A 240 8.88 13.22 -18.31
N LEU A 241 10.21 13.12 -18.27
CA LEU A 241 11.10 13.51 -19.37
C LEU A 241 12.05 12.34 -19.65
N ARG A 242 12.13 11.95 -20.92
CA ARG A 242 13.13 11.01 -21.42
C ARG A 242 14.09 11.74 -22.34
N PHE A 243 15.40 11.53 -22.14
CA PHE A 243 16.47 12.07 -22.94
C PHE A 243 17.42 10.95 -23.38
N THR A 244 17.51 10.75 -24.72
CA THR A 244 18.28 9.67 -25.35
C THR A 244 19.14 10.26 -26.45
N PRO A 245 20.27 10.95 -26.12
CA PRO A 245 21.13 11.60 -27.09
C PRO A 245 22.04 10.61 -27.83
N GLY A 246 21.45 9.65 -28.52
CA GLY A 246 22.13 8.56 -29.22
C GLY A 246 21.83 7.19 -28.60
N GLU A 247 22.46 6.14 -29.14
CA GLU A 247 22.09 4.74 -28.86
C GLU A 247 22.53 4.21 -27.47
N ARG A 248 23.46 4.90 -26.80
CA ARG A 248 24.13 4.37 -25.60
C ARG A 248 23.75 5.02 -24.28
N PHE A 249 22.97 6.10 -24.31
CA PHE A 249 22.62 6.80 -23.08
C PHE A 249 21.13 7.08 -23.03
N THR A 250 20.51 6.73 -21.91
CA THR A 250 19.10 7.06 -21.61
C THR A 250 19.02 7.68 -20.24
N LEU A 251 18.31 8.78 -20.12
CA LEU A 251 17.96 9.44 -18.87
C LEU A 251 16.45 9.58 -18.78
N ASP A 252 15.85 9.07 -17.71
CA ASP A 252 14.47 9.29 -17.34
C ASP A 252 14.41 10.14 -16.07
N LEU A 253 13.69 11.25 -16.12
CA LEU A 253 13.39 12.11 -14.98
C LEU A 253 11.87 12.16 -14.78
N ILE A 254 11.40 11.86 -13.59
CA ILE A 254 9.99 11.80 -13.24
C ILE A 254 9.75 12.62 -11.98
N GLY A 255 8.78 13.53 -12.01
CA GLY A 255 8.27 14.24 -10.85
C GLY A 255 6.80 13.89 -10.64
N THR A 256 6.41 13.55 -9.42
CA THR A 256 5.02 13.21 -9.06
C THR A 256 4.58 14.05 -7.88
N TYR A 257 3.34 14.49 -7.92
CA TYR A 257 2.61 15.12 -6.84
C TYR A 257 1.30 14.37 -6.61
N ASP A 258 1.04 13.92 -5.38
CA ASP A 258 -0.23 13.33 -4.93
C ASP A 258 -0.79 14.16 -3.78
N ARG A 259 -2.05 14.54 -3.91
CA ARG A 259 -2.80 15.27 -2.89
C ARG A 259 -4.06 14.49 -2.54
N GLN A 260 -4.32 14.30 -1.25
CA GLN A 260 -5.58 13.74 -0.75
C GLN A 260 -6.21 14.66 0.28
N ARG A 261 -7.54 14.81 0.19
CA ARG A 261 -8.41 15.56 1.10
C ARG A 261 -9.67 14.74 1.33
N ASN A 262 -9.50 13.63 2.05
CA ASN A 262 -10.54 12.63 2.22
C ASN A 262 -11.39 12.92 3.46
N GLY A 263 -12.64 12.48 3.46
CA GLY A 263 -13.52 12.50 4.63
C GLY A 263 -13.05 11.55 5.74
N GLY A 264 -13.68 11.65 6.90
CA GLY A 264 -13.32 10.84 8.07
C GLY A 264 -13.49 9.35 7.86
N THR A 265 -12.64 8.57 8.51
CA THR A 265 -12.73 7.11 8.54
C THR A 265 -13.99 6.69 9.31
N PRO A 266 -14.84 5.82 8.75
CA PRO A 266 -16.14 5.46 9.33
C PRO A 266 -16.01 4.41 10.43
N PHE A 267 -15.42 4.73 11.56
CA PHE A 267 -15.40 3.83 12.70
C PHE A 267 -16.83 3.69 13.27
N ILE A 268 -17.43 2.51 13.16
CA ILE A 268 -18.73 2.18 13.73
C ILE A 268 -18.51 1.33 14.97
N SER A 269 -19.02 1.79 16.13
CA SER A 269 -18.83 1.08 17.38
C SER A 269 -19.58 -0.26 17.40
N GLY A 270 -18.89 -1.32 17.78
CA GLY A 270 -19.52 -2.60 18.12
C GLY A 270 -20.13 -2.65 19.54
N THR A 271 -19.90 -1.62 20.35
CA THR A 271 -20.34 -1.55 21.75
C THR A 271 -21.42 -0.50 21.97
N TYR A 272 -21.23 0.70 21.41
CA TYR A 272 -22.14 1.83 21.63
C TYR A 272 -23.13 1.94 20.48
N PRO A 273 -24.44 2.03 20.79
CA PRO A 273 -25.46 2.11 19.76
C PRO A 273 -25.40 3.46 19.02
N THR A 274 -25.76 3.43 17.75
CA THR A 274 -25.91 4.63 16.92
C THR A 274 -27.19 5.39 17.31
N GLU A 275 -27.38 6.61 16.81
CA GLU A 275 -28.62 7.39 16.98
C GLU A 275 -29.84 6.63 16.43
N ALA A 276 -29.68 5.88 15.35
CA ALA A 276 -30.73 5.09 14.72
C ALA A 276 -31.14 3.83 15.52
N GLY A 277 -30.33 3.38 16.50
CA GLY A 277 -30.60 2.19 17.29
C GLY A 277 -29.35 1.38 17.65
N PRO A 278 -29.47 0.05 17.80
CA PRO A 278 -28.35 -0.83 18.09
C PRO A 278 -27.20 -0.68 17.09
N ALA A 279 -25.97 -0.83 17.54
CA ALA A 279 -24.80 -0.76 16.68
C ALA A 279 -24.90 -1.80 15.54
N ASP A 280 -24.78 -1.33 14.30
CA ASP A 280 -24.79 -2.13 13.09
C ASP A 280 -23.51 -1.83 12.30
N PRO A 281 -22.61 -2.80 12.08
CA PRO A 281 -21.35 -2.59 11.37
C PRO A 281 -21.53 -2.08 9.93
N PHE A 282 -22.70 -2.24 9.34
CA PHE A 282 -23.02 -1.84 7.96
C PHE A 282 -24.06 -0.70 7.90
N GLY A 283 -24.47 -0.20 9.05
CA GLY A 283 -25.44 0.89 9.15
C GLY A 283 -24.79 2.27 9.14
N SER A 284 -25.61 3.26 9.54
CA SER A 284 -25.13 4.64 9.71
C SER A 284 -24.18 4.74 10.90
N ALA A 285 -23.22 5.63 10.81
CA ALA A 285 -22.35 6.02 11.92
C ALA A 285 -22.99 7.14 12.76
N ASN A 286 -22.47 7.36 13.97
CA ASN A 286 -22.83 8.50 14.80
C ASN A 286 -21.57 9.05 15.49
N LEU A 287 -20.65 9.61 14.68
CA LEU A 287 -19.38 10.16 15.14
C LEU A 287 -19.56 11.64 15.47
N GLY A 288 -19.36 12.00 16.73
CA GLY A 288 -19.56 13.36 17.23
C GLY A 288 -18.57 14.40 16.70
N GLY A 289 -17.53 13.95 16.01
CA GLY A 289 -16.39 14.78 15.59
C GLY A 289 -15.36 14.94 16.71
N SER A 290 -14.31 15.68 16.46
CA SER A 290 -13.20 15.83 17.37
C SER A 290 -12.87 17.30 17.67
N PRO A 291 -12.62 17.69 18.93
CA PRO A 291 -12.12 19.03 19.25
C PRO A 291 -10.70 19.29 18.71
N LEU A 292 -10.04 18.29 18.14
CA LEU A 292 -8.74 18.42 17.47
C LEU A 292 -8.88 18.90 16.02
N SER A 293 -10.05 18.73 15.38
CA SER A 293 -10.27 19.00 13.96
C SER A 293 -9.93 20.44 13.57
N GLU A 294 -10.44 21.42 14.29
CA GLU A 294 -10.18 22.82 14.00
C GLU A 294 -8.69 23.19 14.09
N GLN A 295 -7.98 22.59 15.05
CA GLN A 295 -6.56 22.83 15.25
C GLN A 295 -5.70 22.15 14.17
N VAL A 296 -6.08 20.96 13.72
CA VAL A 296 -5.28 20.07 12.86
C VAL A 296 -5.64 20.26 11.39
N LEU A 297 -6.94 20.31 11.06
CA LEU A 297 -7.47 20.41 9.70
C LEU A 297 -8.02 21.80 9.34
N GLY A 298 -8.15 22.72 10.32
CA GLY A 298 -8.70 24.06 10.10
C GLY A 298 -10.20 24.11 9.85
N ASN A 299 -10.92 23.03 10.18
CA ASN A 299 -12.37 22.92 10.09
C ASN A 299 -12.89 21.97 11.19
N SER A 300 -14.21 21.82 11.32
CA SER A 300 -14.81 20.99 12.37
C SER A 300 -15.04 19.52 11.99
N GLN A 301 -14.72 19.13 10.75
CA GLN A 301 -15.00 17.78 10.25
C GLN A 301 -13.88 16.80 10.61
N LEU A 302 -14.19 15.51 10.63
CA LEU A 302 -13.21 14.43 10.61
C LEU A 302 -12.64 14.29 9.19
N GLY A 303 -11.38 13.89 9.05
CA GLY A 303 -10.82 13.71 7.71
C GLY A 303 -9.31 13.57 7.67
N LEU A 304 -8.83 13.41 6.44
CA LEU A 304 -7.41 13.28 6.10
C LEU A 304 -7.00 14.37 5.12
N GLU A 305 -5.92 15.07 5.43
CA GLU A 305 -5.17 15.91 4.51
C GLU A 305 -3.75 15.36 4.32
N ARG A 306 -3.37 15.09 3.07
CA ARG A 306 -2.05 14.55 2.75
C ARG A 306 -1.51 15.13 1.45
N ASP A 307 -0.23 15.47 1.46
CA ASP A 307 0.54 15.89 0.28
C ASP A 307 1.80 15.04 0.18
N VAL A 308 2.09 14.50 -1.02
CA VAL A 308 3.28 13.69 -1.30
C VAL A 308 3.98 14.23 -2.54
N TYR A 309 5.29 14.36 -2.47
CA TYR A 309 6.15 14.83 -3.56
C TYR A 309 7.25 13.80 -3.82
N ASP A 310 7.40 13.37 -5.08
CA ASP A 310 8.45 12.45 -5.51
C ASP A 310 9.25 13.03 -6.67
N ILE A 311 10.56 12.82 -6.64
CA ILE A 311 11.45 13.02 -7.77
C ILE A 311 12.28 11.76 -7.98
N ASN A 312 12.24 11.21 -9.18
CA ASN A 312 12.93 10.00 -9.57
C ASN A 312 13.81 10.28 -10.80
N LEU A 313 15.06 9.90 -10.73
CA LEU A 313 16.02 9.99 -11.83
C LEU A 313 16.65 8.63 -12.07
N THR A 314 16.46 8.08 -13.26
CA THR A 314 17.13 6.88 -13.74
C THR A 314 18.02 7.21 -14.93
N ALA A 315 19.29 6.85 -14.88
CA ALA A 315 20.20 7.01 -15.99
C ALA A 315 20.89 5.67 -16.30
N THR A 316 20.87 5.29 -17.57
CA THR A 316 21.55 4.09 -18.09
C THR A 316 22.56 4.47 -19.16
N TYR A 317 23.77 3.92 -19.05
CA TYR A 317 24.83 4.07 -20.03
C TYR A 317 25.36 2.70 -20.49
N GLU A 318 25.18 2.41 -21.77
CA GLU A 318 25.70 1.21 -22.43
C GLU A 318 27.21 1.39 -22.71
N ILE A 319 28.05 0.85 -21.84
CA ILE A 319 29.54 0.94 -21.95
C ILE A 319 29.97 0.16 -23.16
N SER A 320 29.37 -1.00 -23.39
CA SER A 320 29.56 -1.85 -24.57
C SER A 320 28.23 -2.61 -24.83
N ASP A 321 28.19 -3.40 -25.88
CA ASP A 321 27.02 -4.24 -26.23
C ASP A 321 26.67 -5.29 -25.14
N THR A 322 27.61 -5.53 -24.21
CA THR A 322 27.43 -6.52 -23.13
C THR A 322 27.51 -5.93 -21.72
N ILE A 323 27.96 -4.70 -21.56
CA ILE A 323 28.14 -4.07 -20.26
C ILE A 323 27.35 -2.75 -20.21
N SER A 324 26.48 -2.60 -19.23
CA SER A 324 25.82 -1.36 -18.93
C SER A 324 26.06 -0.91 -17.48
N PHE A 325 25.94 0.39 -17.27
CA PHE A 325 25.87 1.02 -15.96
C PHE A 325 24.53 1.73 -15.82
N THR A 326 23.81 1.43 -14.74
CA THR A 326 22.54 2.11 -14.41
C THR A 326 22.64 2.71 -13.03
N THR A 327 22.12 3.94 -12.89
CA THR A 327 21.87 4.55 -11.58
C THR A 327 20.39 4.92 -11.44
N VAL A 328 19.83 4.66 -10.25
CA VAL A 328 18.48 5.03 -9.87
C VAL A 328 18.54 5.89 -8.62
N ASN A 329 17.97 7.07 -8.67
CA ASN A 329 17.99 8.03 -7.57
C ASN A 329 16.56 8.50 -7.29
N GLY A 330 16.17 8.51 -6.03
CA GLY A 330 14.85 8.95 -5.61
C GLY A 330 14.92 9.88 -4.42
N TYR A 331 14.12 10.93 -4.46
CA TYR A 331 13.81 11.77 -3.31
C TYR A 331 12.30 11.83 -3.13
N ARG A 332 11.83 11.68 -1.92
CA ARG A 332 10.42 11.72 -1.57
C ARG A 332 10.24 12.49 -0.27
N GLU A 333 9.13 13.24 -0.19
CA GLU A 333 8.69 13.95 1.01
C GLU A 333 7.16 13.80 1.12
N PHE A 334 6.66 13.65 2.33
CA PHE A 334 5.24 13.64 2.61
C PHE A 334 4.92 14.44 3.87
N ASP A 335 3.74 15.05 3.85
CA ASP A 335 3.06 15.67 4.99
C ASP A 335 1.65 15.07 5.06
N SER A 336 1.20 14.63 6.23
CA SER A 336 -0.16 14.15 6.44
C SER A 336 -0.71 14.56 7.79
N ALA A 337 -2.00 14.87 7.83
CA ALA A 337 -2.76 15.15 9.03
C ALA A 337 -4.10 14.43 8.94
N GLU A 338 -4.42 13.58 9.89
CA GLU A 338 -5.67 12.84 9.96
C GLU A 338 -6.30 13.06 11.34
N VAL A 339 -7.61 13.31 11.36
CA VAL A 339 -8.39 13.39 12.61
C VAL A 339 -9.49 12.37 12.54
N PHE A 340 -9.60 11.55 13.58
CA PHE A 340 -10.55 10.47 13.65
C PHE A 340 -11.11 10.26 15.05
N ASP A 341 -12.34 9.79 15.12
CA ASP A 341 -13.08 9.39 16.30
C ASP A 341 -12.98 7.87 16.42
N ALA A 342 -12.15 7.40 17.34
CA ALA A 342 -11.74 6.00 17.42
C ALA A 342 -12.73 5.11 18.19
N ASP A 343 -13.62 5.67 19.00
CA ASP A 343 -14.63 4.88 19.72
C ASP A 343 -15.88 4.59 18.91
N GLY A 344 -16.08 5.30 17.80
CA GLY A 344 -17.18 5.11 16.88
C GLY A 344 -18.55 5.54 17.46
N SER A 345 -18.58 6.49 18.38
CA SER A 345 -19.80 6.99 19.04
C SER A 345 -19.86 8.51 19.10
N ALA A 346 -20.96 9.08 19.56
CA ALA A 346 -21.10 10.51 19.77
C ALA A 346 -20.44 11.04 21.06
N ALA A 347 -19.76 10.18 21.82
CA ALA A 347 -19.14 10.55 23.09
C ALA A 347 -17.77 11.19 22.84
N TRP A 348 -17.46 12.29 23.50
CA TRP A 348 -16.08 12.81 23.50
C TRP A 348 -15.18 11.91 24.36
N TYR A 349 -14.82 10.73 23.80
CA TYR A 349 -14.18 9.64 24.52
C TYR A 349 -12.78 9.31 23.95
N LEU A 350 -12.66 8.85 22.72
CA LEU A 350 -11.38 8.47 22.09
C LEU A 350 -11.13 9.28 20.82
N GLU A 351 -10.84 10.56 20.99
CA GLU A 351 -10.58 11.48 19.90
C GLU A 351 -9.08 11.58 19.62
N PHE A 352 -8.68 11.16 18.46
CA PHE A 352 -7.28 11.19 18.04
C PHE A 352 -7.08 12.08 16.82
N ALA A 353 -5.87 12.64 16.76
CA ALA A 353 -5.32 13.10 15.51
C ALA A 353 -3.96 12.44 15.28
N GLU A 354 -3.56 12.37 14.04
CA GLU A 354 -2.24 11.91 13.64
C GLU A 354 -1.64 12.87 12.64
N ILE A 355 -0.52 13.48 13.01
CA ILE A 355 0.25 14.39 12.17
C ILE A 355 1.58 13.71 11.90
N ALA A 356 1.82 13.34 10.65
CA ALA A 356 3.04 12.67 10.26
C ALA A 356 3.72 13.38 9.09
N GLU A 357 5.01 13.51 9.20
CA GLU A 357 5.84 14.04 8.13
C GLU A 357 7.11 13.21 7.99
N GLY A 358 7.67 13.20 6.81
CA GLY A 358 8.92 12.50 6.59
C GLY A 358 9.47 12.72 5.20
N TRP A 359 10.75 12.42 5.07
CA TRP A 359 11.44 12.41 3.78
C TRP A 359 12.35 11.19 3.67
N GLN A 360 12.63 10.82 2.44
CA GLN A 360 13.59 9.76 2.13
C GLN A 360 14.41 10.11 0.90
N PHE A 361 15.62 9.56 0.85
CA PHE A 361 16.49 9.58 -0.32
C PHE A 361 17.06 8.20 -0.56
N SER A 362 17.05 7.75 -1.81
CA SER A 362 17.65 6.49 -2.22
C SER A 362 18.59 6.69 -3.42
N HIS A 363 19.68 5.95 -3.42
CA HIS A 363 20.62 5.87 -4.54
C HIS A 363 21.01 4.42 -4.77
N GLU A 364 20.84 3.93 -5.99
CA GLU A 364 21.35 2.65 -6.45
C GLU A 364 22.28 2.90 -7.63
N GLY A 365 23.46 2.26 -7.62
CA GLY A 365 24.33 2.16 -8.77
C GLY A 365 24.62 0.69 -9.07
N ARG A 366 24.53 0.28 -10.34
CA ARG A 366 24.83 -1.10 -10.74
C ARG A 366 25.51 -1.19 -12.09
N PHE A 367 26.47 -2.11 -12.20
CA PHE A 367 26.98 -2.62 -13.45
C PHE A 367 26.24 -3.92 -13.79
N ALA A 368 25.83 -4.06 -15.04
CA ALA A 368 25.25 -5.29 -15.56
C ALA A 368 26.11 -5.82 -16.71
N TYR A 369 26.33 -7.13 -16.73
CA TYR A 369 26.94 -7.89 -17.82
C TYR A 369 25.90 -8.83 -18.38
N ASN A 370 25.62 -8.77 -19.68
CA ASN A 370 24.55 -9.51 -20.31
C ASN A 370 25.04 -10.21 -21.59
N THR A 371 25.05 -11.53 -21.56
CA THR A 371 25.29 -12.42 -22.70
C THR A 371 24.35 -13.61 -22.62
N PRO A 372 24.13 -14.37 -23.69
CA PRO A 372 23.31 -15.58 -23.66
C PRO A 372 23.73 -16.63 -22.62
N ALA A 373 25.06 -16.73 -22.34
CA ALA A 373 25.61 -17.72 -21.42
C ALA A 373 25.69 -17.23 -19.97
N LEU A 374 25.83 -15.91 -19.76
CA LEU A 374 26.00 -15.34 -18.43
C LEU A 374 25.36 -13.96 -18.35
N ARG A 375 24.43 -13.79 -17.43
CA ARG A 375 23.92 -12.49 -16.99
C ARG A 375 24.42 -12.27 -15.57
N ALA A 376 25.00 -11.12 -15.29
CA ALA A 376 25.48 -10.79 -13.95
C ALA A 376 25.27 -9.32 -13.63
N SER A 377 25.03 -9.01 -12.37
CA SER A 377 24.98 -7.65 -11.86
C SER A 377 25.80 -7.50 -10.58
N LEU A 378 26.48 -6.36 -10.46
CA LEU A 378 27.17 -5.94 -9.24
C LEU A 378 26.76 -4.51 -8.95
N GLY A 379 26.27 -4.27 -7.74
CA GLY A 379 25.79 -2.94 -7.40
C GLY A 379 25.89 -2.62 -5.93
N TRP A 380 25.53 -1.39 -5.64
CA TRP A 380 25.43 -0.84 -4.30
C TRP A 380 24.16 -0.03 -4.16
N ASN A 381 23.71 0.13 -2.91
CA ASN A 381 22.57 0.96 -2.59
C ASN A 381 22.87 1.75 -1.31
N TYR A 382 22.44 3.00 -1.30
CA TYR A 382 22.33 3.86 -0.13
C TYR A 382 20.89 4.32 0.02
N PHE A 383 20.36 4.18 1.23
CA PHE A 383 19.03 4.61 1.57
C PHE A 383 19.08 5.35 2.91
N THR A 384 18.43 6.49 2.98
CA THR A 384 18.22 7.24 4.22
C THR A 384 16.80 7.76 4.29
N GLU A 385 16.22 7.68 5.46
CA GLU A 385 14.89 8.23 5.76
C GLU A 385 14.87 8.86 7.14
N ASP A 386 14.02 9.85 7.28
CA ASP A 386 13.70 10.50 8.56
C ASP A 386 12.20 10.77 8.57
N GLY A 387 11.54 10.43 9.65
CA GLY A 387 10.11 10.66 9.79
C GLY A 387 9.69 10.78 11.25
N ARG A 388 8.64 11.54 11.46
CA ARG A 388 7.99 11.67 12.76
C ARG A 388 6.49 11.47 12.65
N GLN A 389 5.91 11.02 13.74
CA GLN A 389 4.49 10.80 13.95
C GLN A 389 4.11 11.41 15.28
N ASN A 390 3.35 12.48 15.24
CA ASN A 390 2.80 13.16 16.40
C ASN A 390 1.33 12.79 16.55
N VAL A 391 0.92 12.30 17.73
CA VAL A 391 -0.42 11.76 17.98
C VAL A 391 -1.05 12.50 19.16
N PRO A 392 -1.76 13.62 18.91
CA PRO A 392 -2.63 14.25 19.88
C PRO A 392 -3.82 13.35 20.24
N PHE A 393 -4.19 13.36 21.50
CA PHE A 393 -5.38 12.72 22.06
C PHE A 393 -6.22 13.75 22.82
N SER A 394 -7.53 13.64 22.73
CA SER A 394 -8.48 14.46 23.47
C SER A 394 -9.65 13.63 23.97
N SER A 395 -10.11 13.93 25.20
CA SER A 395 -11.26 13.29 25.83
C SER A 395 -11.86 14.22 26.86
N GLU A 396 -13.09 13.96 27.28
CA GLU A 396 -13.65 14.48 28.52
C GLU A 396 -13.41 13.46 29.64
N GLU A 397 -12.78 13.86 30.78
CA GLU A 397 -12.34 12.91 31.83
C GLU A 397 -13.44 12.03 32.38
N GLY A 398 -14.60 12.60 32.70
CA GLY A 398 -15.72 11.84 33.24
C GLY A 398 -16.31 10.88 32.23
N ILE A 399 -16.41 11.29 30.96
CA ILE A 399 -16.83 10.40 29.86
C ILE A 399 -15.84 9.26 29.73
N PHE A 400 -14.54 9.57 29.66
CA PHE A 400 -13.50 8.54 29.55
C PHE A 400 -13.62 7.50 30.68
N LEU A 401 -13.64 7.96 31.92
CA LEU A 401 -13.69 7.08 33.07
C LEU A 401 -15.00 6.29 33.17
N GLN A 402 -16.13 6.88 32.75
CA GLN A 402 -17.41 6.19 32.72
C GLN A 402 -17.43 5.11 31.64
N CYS A 403 -16.99 5.45 30.43
CA CYS A 403 -16.99 4.52 29.31
C CYS A 403 -15.96 3.40 29.52
N ALA A 404 -14.75 3.73 29.98
CA ALA A 404 -13.68 2.75 30.18
C ALA A 404 -13.86 1.89 31.46
N ALA A 405 -14.37 2.46 32.55
CA ALA A 405 -14.36 1.83 33.87
C ALA A 405 -15.71 1.79 34.60
N ASN A 406 -16.78 2.34 34.02
CA ASN A 406 -18.14 2.37 34.60
C ASN A 406 -18.13 2.85 36.07
N ILE A 407 -17.46 3.98 36.34
CA ILE A 407 -17.22 4.50 37.69
C ILE A 407 -18.53 4.90 38.45
N ILE A 408 -19.62 5.18 37.69
CA ILE A 408 -20.96 5.43 38.26
C ILE A 408 -21.87 4.28 37.78
N PRO A 409 -22.17 3.28 38.63
CA PRO A 409 -22.98 2.14 38.27
C PRO A 409 -24.38 2.54 37.77
N GLY A 410 -24.78 2.00 36.63
CA GLY A 410 -26.09 2.22 36.02
C GLY A 410 -26.23 3.49 35.17
N LEU A 411 -25.19 4.32 35.04
CA LEU A 411 -25.23 5.51 34.17
C LEU A 411 -25.10 5.16 32.68
N GLY A 412 -24.28 4.15 32.36
CA GLY A 412 -23.91 3.80 30.96
C GLY A 412 -22.90 4.79 30.33
N CYS A 413 -22.49 4.52 29.11
CA CYS A 413 -21.68 5.42 28.29
C CYS A 413 -22.56 6.14 27.26
N VAL A 414 -23.03 5.40 26.27
CA VAL A 414 -23.97 5.84 25.24
C VAL A 414 -25.17 4.86 25.24
N VAL A 415 -26.39 5.36 25.09
CA VAL A 415 -27.61 4.54 25.04
C VAL A 415 -28.25 4.62 23.65
N PRO A 416 -29.16 3.70 23.29
CA PRO A 416 -29.91 3.77 22.03
C PRO A 416 -30.50 5.16 21.78
N GLY A 417 -30.33 5.67 20.55
CA GLY A 417 -30.70 7.03 20.20
C GLY A 417 -29.54 8.03 20.30
N GLY A 418 -28.28 7.53 20.48
CA GLY A 418 -27.08 8.36 20.46
C GLY A 418 -26.88 9.24 21.71
N VAL A 419 -27.68 9.04 22.76
CA VAL A 419 -27.62 9.88 23.96
C VAL A 419 -26.40 9.50 24.80
N VAL A 420 -25.48 10.43 24.96
CA VAL A 420 -24.24 10.27 25.76
C VAL A 420 -24.59 10.48 27.25
N THR A 421 -24.95 9.41 27.94
CA THR A 421 -25.26 9.44 29.39
C THR A 421 -24.04 9.71 30.23
N ALA A 422 -22.83 9.28 29.78
CA ALA A 422 -21.54 9.56 30.40
C ALA A 422 -21.22 11.07 30.51
N ALA A 423 -21.88 11.93 29.73
CA ALA A 423 -21.72 13.39 29.79
C ALA A 423 -22.07 13.99 31.17
N GLN A 424 -22.82 13.25 31.99
CA GLN A 424 -23.19 13.69 33.36
C GLN A 424 -22.10 13.30 34.39
N THR A 425 -21.16 12.45 34.06
CA THR A 425 -20.23 11.82 35.01
C THR A 425 -19.39 12.85 35.74
N THR A 426 -18.78 13.83 35.05
CA THR A 426 -17.99 14.88 35.69
C THR A 426 -18.78 15.68 36.68
N ALA A 427 -20.00 16.12 36.31
CA ALA A 427 -20.88 16.86 37.23
C ALA A 427 -21.26 16.04 38.48
N LEU A 428 -21.59 14.75 38.31
CA LEU A 428 -21.91 13.87 39.41
C LEU A 428 -20.68 13.60 40.30
N ALA A 429 -19.53 13.32 39.74
CA ALA A 429 -18.31 13.04 40.47
C ALA A 429 -17.77 14.25 41.24
N THR A 430 -18.03 15.47 40.75
CA THR A 430 -17.59 16.73 41.38
C THR A 430 -18.65 17.37 42.26
N GLY A 431 -19.80 16.72 42.43
CA GLY A 431 -20.93 17.31 43.19
C GLY A 431 -21.51 18.56 42.54
N GLY A 432 -21.38 18.71 41.22
CA GLY A 432 -21.87 19.86 40.45
C GLY A 432 -20.89 21.04 40.39
N ALA A 433 -19.66 20.88 40.87
CA ALA A 433 -18.66 21.96 40.85
C ALA A 433 -18.24 22.35 39.44
N VAL A 434 -18.11 21.36 38.54
CA VAL A 434 -17.85 21.55 37.11
C VAL A 434 -18.68 20.54 36.32
N SER A 435 -18.98 20.87 35.06
CA SER A 435 -19.74 20.00 34.16
C SER A 435 -18.87 19.22 33.19
N GLN A 436 -17.66 19.68 32.94
CA GLN A 436 -16.70 19.07 32.03
C GLN A 436 -15.26 19.31 32.49
N ILE A 437 -14.39 18.34 32.26
CA ILE A 437 -12.94 18.43 32.46
C ILE A 437 -12.25 17.93 31.19
N PRO A 438 -11.92 18.85 30.24
CA PRO A 438 -11.19 18.46 29.05
C PRO A 438 -9.81 17.87 29.40
N TYR A 439 -9.53 16.71 28.84
CA TYR A 439 -8.22 16.06 28.93
C TYR A 439 -7.52 16.09 27.58
N ARG A 440 -6.22 16.33 27.59
CA ARG A 440 -5.37 16.28 26.41
C ARG A 440 -4.04 15.66 26.76
N SER A 441 -3.53 14.84 25.85
CA SER A 441 -2.15 14.38 25.84
C SER A 441 -1.64 14.29 24.42
N VAL A 442 -0.34 14.19 24.27
CA VAL A 442 0.30 13.97 22.97
C VAL A 442 1.51 13.09 23.17
N PHE A 443 1.75 12.20 22.21
CA PHE A 443 3.05 11.55 22.08
C PHE A 443 3.58 11.71 20.67
N GLU A 444 4.89 11.66 20.54
CA GLU A 444 5.60 11.73 19.26
C GLU A 444 6.61 10.60 19.16
N ASN A 445 6.53 9.85 18.08
CA ASN A 445 7.52 8.86 17.66
C ASN A 445 8.38 9.45 16.54
N GLN A 446 9.70 9.34 16.68
CA GLN A 446 10.66 9.70 15.64
C GLN A 446 11.41 8.46 15.19
N GLY A 447 11.69 8.35 13.88
CA GLY A 447 12.43 7.24 13.31
C GLY A 447 13.36 7.71 12.20
N GLN A 448 14.65 7.41 12.35
CA GLN A 448 15.65 7.61 11.31
C GLN A 448 16.28 6.26 10.96
N ASN A 449 16.50 6.01 9.66
CA ASN A 449 17.15 4.83 9.18
C ASN A 449 18.16 5.19 8.09
N ASP A 450 19.42 4.79 8.30
CA ASP A 450 20.49 4.88 7.31
C ASP A 450 20.94 3.47 6.94
N SER A 451 20.87 3.11 5.65
CA SER A 451 21.19 1.78 5.17
C SER A 451 22.16 1.84 4.00
N TYR A 452 23.19 1.02 4.07
CA TYR A 452 24.18 0.80 3.01
C TYR A 452 24.19 -0.67 2.64
N SER A 453 24.28 -0.98 1.37
CA SER A 453 24.43 -2.36 0.94
C SER A 453 25.22 -2.51 -0.34
N ILE A 454 25.80 -3.68 -0.50
CA ILE A 454 26.40 -4.15 -1.76
C ILE A 454 25.71 -5.46 -2.14
N PHE A 455 25.50 -5.68 -3.43
CA PHE A 455 24.91 -6.90 -3.93
C PHE A 455 25.60 -7.39 -5.19
N ALA A 456 25.59 -8.68 -5.36
CA ALA A 456 26.01 -9.36 -6.58
C ALA A 456 25.01 -10.46 -6.90
N ASP A 457 24.70 -10.62 -8.17
CA ASP A 457 23.80 -11.63 -8.70
C ASP A 457 24.29 -12.11 -10.05
N ALA A 458 24.28 -13.42 -10.27
CA ALA A 458 24.73 -14.00 -11.52
C ALA A 458 23.85 -15.19 -11.92
N THR A 459 23.41 -15.19 -13.17
CA THR A 459 22.67 -16.28 -13.83
C THR A 459 23.55 -16.87 -14.92
N TRP A 460 23.92 -18.12 -14.75
CA TRP A 460 24.71 -18.88 -15.69
C TRP A 460 23.86 -19.90 -16.45
N ALA A 461 23.89 -19.87 -17.75
CA ALA A 461 23.22 -20.82 -18.62
C ALA A 461 24.28 -21.82 -19.20
N PRO A 462 24.57 -22.95 -18.53
CA PRO A 462 25.49 -23.96 -19.04
C PRO A 462 25.05 -24.56 -20.38
N ILE A 463 23.74 -24.64 -20.56
CA ILE A 463 23.05 -24.97 -21.81
C ILE A 463 21.81 -24.07 -21.93
N PRO A 464 21.26 -23.86 -23.13
CA PRO A 464 20.12 -22.96 -23.33
C PRO A 464 18.89 -23.30 -22.50
N GLU A 465 18.70 -24.58 -22.18
CA GLU A 465 17.55 -25.09 -21.44
C GLU A 465 17.66 -24.90 -19.92
N ILE A 466 18.87 -24.68 -19.37
CA ILE A 466 19.09 -24.59 -17.92
C ILE A 466 19.75 -23.29 -17.53
N GLU A 467 19.13 -22.57 -16.61
CA GLU A 467 19.71 -21.39 -15.95
C GLU A 467 19.88 -21.63 -14.44
N LEU A 468 21.06 -21.33 -13.94
CA LEU A 468 21.41 -21.38 -12.53
C LEU A 468 21.73 -19.96 -12.04
N THR A 469 20.96 -19.47 -11.07
CA THR A 469 21.19 -18.14 -10.49
C THR A 469 21.68 -18.27 -9.06
N ALA A 470 22.70 -17.47 -8.73
CA ALA A 470 23.15 -17.26 -7.36
C ALA A 470 23.32 -15.77 -7.10
N GLY A 471 22.76 -15.30 -6.00
CA GLY A 471 22.84 -13.90 -5.60
C GLY A 471 23.07 -13.75 -4.11
N VAL A 472 23.68 -12.62 -3.72
CA VAL A 472 23.90 -12.26 -2.33
C VAL A 472 23.87 -10.74 -2.17
N ARG A 473 23.27 -10.27 -1.07
CA ARG A 473 23.38 -8.89 -0.59
C ARG A 473 23.97 -8.90 0.81
N ALA A 474 24.96 -8.05 1.04
CA ALA A 474 25.42 -7.67 2.36
C ALA A 474 24.94 -6.23 2.66
N LEU A 475 24.38 -6.03 3.84
CA LEU A 475 23.86 -4.73 4.23
C LEU A 475 24.28 -4.37 5.65
N TRP A 476 24.37 -3.06 5.88
CA TRP A 476 24.62 -2.40 7.17
C TRP A 476 23.57 -1.32 7.33
N GLU A 477 22.96 -1.29 8.50
CA GLU A 477 21.84 -0.42 8.80
C GLU A 477 22.02 0.18 10.18
N LYS A 478 21.81 1.50 10.30
CA LYS A 478 21.75 2.22 11.55
C LYS A 478 20.33 2.74 11.74
N ARG A 479 19.70 2.36 12.85
CA ARG A 479 18.39 2.84 13.25
C ARG A 479 18.49 3.74 14.47
N LYS A 480 17.82 4.89 14.41
CA LYS A 480 17.65 5.81 15.51
C LYS A 480 16.16 6.02 15.75
N SER A 481 15.75 5.91 17.01
CA SER A 481 14.39 6.19 17.45
C SER A 481 14.38 7.32 18.47
N GLY A 482 13.36 8.16 18.39
CA GLY A 482 13.06 9.19 19.36
C GLY A 482 11.66 9.03 19.93
N TYR A 483 11.46 9.44 21.16
CA TYR A 483 10.16 9.45 21.85
C TYR A 483 10.02 10.71 22.71
N TYR A 484 8.88 11.38 22.54
CA TYR A 484 8.46 12.52 23.36
C TYR A 484 7.01 12.30 23.79
N ALA A 485 6.64 12.71 25.00
CA ALA A 485 5.24 12.75 25.42
C ALA A 485 4.99 13.90 26.39
N GLU A 486 3.85 14.57 26.19
CA GLU A 486 3.27 15.56 27.10
C GLU A 486 1.93 14.99 27.60
N VAL A 487 1.85 14.75 28.90
CA VAL A 487 0.75 14.00 29.50
C VAL A 487 0.26 14.71 30.76
N ALA A 488 -0.97 15.22 30.70
CA ALA A 488 -1.60 15.81 31.87
C ALA A 488 -2.01 14.73 32.90
N PRO A 489 -1.91 14.98 34.21
CA PRO A 489 -2.50 14.12 35.20
C PRO A 489 -4.04 14.23 35.16
N SER A 490 -4.75 13.12 35.43
CA SER A 490 -6.18 13.16 35.59
C SER A 490 -6.61 13.93 36.85
N VAL A 491 -7.49 14.88 36.69
CA VAL A 491 -8.04 15.68 37.79
C VAL A 491 -8.97 14.86 38.65
N LEU A 492 -9.82 14.02 38.06
CA LEU A 492 -10.82 13.22 38.77
C LEU A 492 -10.21 12.08 39.58
N THR A 493 -9.17 11.42 39.07
CA THR A 493 -8.55 10.27 39.72
C THR A 493 -7.29 10.63 40.50
N GLY A 494 -6.67 11.77 40.21
CA GLY A 494 -5.32 12.11 40.67
C GLY A 494 -4.24 11.20 40.09
N GLY A 495 -4.59 10.38 39.09
CA GLY A 495 -3.68 9.48 38.39
C GLY A 495 -2.79 10.21 37.38
N PRO A 496 -1.70 9.54 36.89
CA PRO A 496 -0.74 10.22 36.02
C PRO A 496 -1.26 10.43 34.59
N SER A 497 -2.12 9.60 34.06
CA SER A 497 -2.66 9.66 32.70
C SER A 497 -3.97 8.90 32.60
N LEU A 498 -4.83 9.27 31.64
CA LEU A 498 -5.97 8.46 31.23
C LEU A 498 -5.53 7.34 30.26
N ILE A 499 -4.58 7.60 29.39
CA ILE A 499 -4.08 6.60 28.43
C ILE A 499 -3.08 5.66 29.13
N PRO A 500 -3.33 4.34 29.15
CA PRO A 500 -2.42 3.38 29.74
C PRO A 500 -1.00 3.49 29.17
N GLY A 501 0.00 3.42 30.05
CA GLY A 501 1.42 3.43 29.65
C GLY A 501 1.99 4.76 29.18
N GLN A 502 1.19 5.81 28.98
CA GLN A 502 1.72 7.15 28.67
C GLN A 502 2.31 7.82 29.90
N ILE A 503 3.53 8.31 29.78
CA ILE A 503 4.29 8.99 30.83
C ILE A 503 4.87 10.28 30.26
N ASP A 504 4.58 11.41 30.93
CA ASP A 504 5.15 12.71 30.60
C ASP A 504 6.69 12.66 30.64
N THR A 505 7.33 13.10 29.58
CA THR A 505 8.80 13.13 29.46
C THR A 505 9.41 14.41 30.02
N ASN A 506 8.61 15.29 30.65
CA ASN A 506 9.00 16.58 31.20
C ASN A 506 9.70 17.48 30.15
N GLY A 507 9.18 17.46 28.90
CA GLY A 507 9.72 18.28 27.81
C GLY A 507 11.00 17.73 27.17
N GLN A 508 11.41 16.49 27.51
CA GLN A 508 12.62 15.88 26.95
C GLN A 508 12.26 14.88 25.85
N THR A 509 13.00 14.90 24.76
CA THR A 509 12.96 13.82 23.76
C THR A 509 13.99 12.76 24.15
N PHE A 510 13.54 11.54 24.38
CA PHE A 510 14.42 10.40 24.58
C PHE A 510 14.89 9.88 23.23
N GLU A 511 16.15 9.45 23.14
CA GLU A 511 16.73 8.92 21.90
C GLU A 511 17.46 7.61 22.17
N ALA A 512 17.41 6.69 21.20
CA ALA A 512 18.18 5.46 21.19
C ALA A 512 18.63 5.14 19.76
N SER A 513 19.77 4.47 19.63
CA SER A 513 20.34 4.13 18.32
C SER A 513 21.04 2.79 18.38
N GLU A 514 20.82 1.97 17.33
CA GLU A 514 21.41 0.63 17.21
C GLU A 514 21.90 0.41 15.77
N ASP A 515 22.99 -0.38 15.65
CA ASP A 515 23.58 -0.76 14.37
C ASP A 515 23.33 -2.26 14.11
N TYR A 516 22.97 -2.57 12.85
CA TYR A 516 22.64 -3.93 12.42
C TYR A 516 23.33 -4.29 11.11
N SER A 517 23.47 -5.59 10.87
CA SER A 517 23.96 -6.09 9.58
C SER A 517 23.27 -7.40 9.21
N ALA A 518 23.22 -7.69 7.92
CA ALA A 518 22.68 -8.94 7.43
C ALA A 518 23.32 -9.38 6.11
N VAL A 519 23.25 -10.69 5.85
CA VAL A 519 23.60 -11.32 4.58
C VAL A 519 22.38 -12.08 4.06
N LEU A 520 21.97 -11.79 2.82
CA LEU A 520 20.73 -12.23 2.22
C LEU A 520 21.02 -12.96 0.90
N PRO A 521 21.21 -14.30 0.94
CA PRO A 521 21.45 -15.11 -0.24
C PRO A 521 20.15 -15.48 -0.96
N ARG A 522 20.27 -15.76 -2.27
CA ARG A 522 19.25 -16.41 -3.08
C ARG A 522 19.88 -17.40 -4.07
N PHE A 523 19.11 -18.45 -4.41
CA PHE A 523 19.48 -19.44 -5.43
C PHE A 523 18.22 -19.78 -6.23
N ASN A 524 18.35 -19.75 -7.58
CA ASN A 524 17.25 -20.13 -8.45
C ASN A 524 17.76 -21.13 -9.51
N LEU A 525 16.85 -22.01 -9.91
CA LEU A 525 16.98 -22.90 -11.05
C LEU A 525 15.82 -22.65 -12.01
N LEU A 526 16.10 -22.46 -13.28
CA LEU A 526 15.11 -22.49 -14.36
C LEU A 526 15.49 -23.61 -15.33
N TRP A 527 14.50 -24.46 -15.63
CA TRP A 527 14.61 -25.47 -16.67
C TRP A 527 13.53 -25.26 -17.74
N ARG A 528 13.95 -24.91 -18.95
CA ARG A 528 13.08 -24.86 -20.12
C ARG A 528 12.89 -26.28 -20.64
N ALA A 529 11.84 -26.95 -20.12
CA ALA A 529 11.55 -28.34 -20.46
C ALA A 529 11.06 -28.48 -21.92
N SER A 530 10.47 -27.40 -22.47
CA SER A 530 10.12 -27.23 -23.89
C SER A 530 10.02 -25.74 -24.23
N ASP A 531 9.76 -25.41 -25.47
CA ASP A 531 9.53 -24.01 -25.92
C ASP A 531 8.33 -23.34 -25.22
N THR A 532 7.44 -24.13 -24.63
CA THR A 532 6.20 -23.65 -24.01
C THR A 532 6.13 -23.92 -22.51
N VAL A 533 7.03 -24.70 -21.92
CA VAL A 533 6.97 -25.13 -20.52
C VAL A 533 8.30 -24.86 -19.82
N ASN A 534 8.25 -24.06 -18.79
CA ASN A 534 9.37 -23.79 -17.88
C ASN A 534 9.06 -24.34 -16.48
N LEU A 535 10.04 -25.01 -15.87
CA LEU A 535 10.03 -25.44 -14.48
C LEU A 535 11.04 -24.59 -13.71
N TYR A 536 10.71 -24.20 -12.50
CA TYR A 536 11.62 -23.44 -11.67
C TYR A 536 11.65 -23.91 -10.22
N ALA A 537 12.76 -23.62 -9.54
CA ALA A 537 12.89 -23.75 -8.09
C ALA A 537 13.69 -22.57 -7.54
N THR A 538 13.29 -22.09 -6.36
CA THR A 538 13.88 -20.93 -5.69
C THR A 538 14.08 -21.21 -4.21
N VAL A 539 15.25 -20.81 -3.69
CA VAL A 539 15.53 -20.70 -2.26
C VAL A 539 16.07 -19.30 -1.98
N ALA A 540 15.40 -18.53 -1.13
CA ALA A 540 15.80 -17.18 -0.83
C ALA A 540 15.62 -16.84 0.65
N LYS A 541 16.52 -16.00 1.18
CA LYS A 541 16.44 -15.46 2.52
C LYS A 541 16.01 -14.00 2.48
N GLY A 542 14.96 -13.67 3.25
CA GLY A 542 14.52 -12.31 3.53
C GLY A 542 14.71 -11.94 4.99
N ARG A 543 14.55 -10.66 5.27
CA ARG A 543 14.51 -10.15 6.64
C ARG A 543 13.61 -8.93 6.77
N ARG A 544 13.00 -8.76 7.94
CA ARG A 544 12.49 -7.47 8.44
C ARG A 544 13.51 -6.90 9.42
N SER A 545 13.71 -5.60 9.34
CA SER A 545 14.62 -4.88 10.23
C SER A 545 14.21 -5.05 11.70
N PRO A 546 15.18 -5.06 12.63
CA PRO A 546 14.92 -4.99 14.06
C PRO A 546 14.14 -3.72 14.40
N VAL A 547 13.42 -3.73 15.53
CA VAL A 547 12.71 -2.55 16.02
C VAL A 547 13.45 -2.00 17.24
N VAL A 548 13.79 -0.72 17.19
CA VAL A 548 14.28 0.05 18.33
C VAL A 548 13.07 0.78 18.91
N GLN A 549 12.26 0.05 19.70
CA GLN A 549 11.06 0.59 20.31
C GLN A 549 11.44 1.40 21.55
N LEU A 550 11.06 2.67 21.54
CA LEU A 550 11.38 3.61 22.62
C LEU A 550 10.09 4.24 23.13
N ASN A 551 9.91 4.19 24.45
CA ASN A 551 8.87 4.93 25.18
C ASN A 551 9.44 5.43 26.51
N ALA A 552 8.60 5.89 27.44
CA ALA A 552 9.01 6.34 28.76
C ALA A 552 8.58 5.33 29.85
N ARG A 553 9.39 5.20 30.91
CA ARG A 553 9.00 4.55 32.17
C ARG A 553 9.42 5.45 33.35
N ARG A 554 8.86 5.17 34.54
CA ARG A 554 9.30 5.84 35.76
C ARG A 554 10.43 5.06 36.44
N ASP A 555 11.45 5.76 36.91
CA ASP A 555 12.45 5.18 37.79
C ASP A 555 11.89 5.01 39.22
N PRO A 556 12.61 4.37 40.15
CA PRO A 556 12.16 4.23 41.55
C PRO A 556 11.97 5.55 42.29
N ALA A 557 12.53 6.66 41.80
CA ALA A 557 12.33 8.00 42.35
C ALA A 557 11.13 8.72 41.72
N GLY A 558 10.46 8.12 40.73
CA GLY A 558 9.30 8.66 40.03
C GLY A 558 9.64 9.54 38.81
N ASN A 559 10.90 9.68 38.44
CA ASN A 559 11.30 10.46 37.28
C ASN A 559 11.07 9.70 35.98
N PRO A 560 10.68 10.39 34.86
CA PRO A 560 10.63 9.77 33.55
C PRO A 560 12.05 9.45 33.06
N VAL A 561 12.23 8.22 32.59
CA VAL A 561 13.48 7.74 32.00
C VAL A 561 13.17 6.94 30.74
N PRO A 562 14.11 6.85 29.78
CA PRO A 562 13.92 6.03 28.58
C PRO A 562 13.60 4.57 28.93
N ASN A 563 12.65 3.99 28.24
CA ASN A 563 12.35 2.58 28.25
C ASN A 563 12.61 2.03 26.85
N LEU A 564 13.79 1.45 26.68
CA LEU A 564 14.23 0.89 25.42
C LEU A 564 13.89 -0.60 25.35
N GLN A 565 13.16 -1.00 24.35
CA GLN A 565 12.89 -2.38 24.01
C GLN A 565 13.45 -2.69 22.62
N LEU A 566 14.39 -3.60 22.56
CA LEU A 566 14.99 -4.08 21.32
C LEU A 566 14.25 -5.35 20.86
N VAL A 567 13.60 -5.27 19.71
CA VAL A 567 12.98 -6.42 19.07
C VAL A 567 13.94 -6.94 18.00
N PRO A 568 14.38 -8.21 18.07
CA PRO A 568 15.32 -8.75 17.11
C PRO A 568 14.77 -8.73 15.67
N GLN A 569 15.70 -8.80 14.70
CA GLN A 569 15.29 -8.92 13.30
C GLN A 569 14.45 -10.20 13.11
N GLU A 570 13.42 -10.07 12.27
CA GLU A 570 12.69 -11.21 11.75
C GLU A 570 13.41 -11.71 10.49
N THR A 571 13.61 -12.99 10.34
CA THR A 571 14.18 -13.60 9.15
C THR A 571 13.24 -14.63 8.56
N VAL A 572 13.22 -14.75 7.24
CA VAL A 572 12.41 -15.73 6.53
C VAL A 572 13.25 -16.50 5.52
N TRP A 573 13.11 -17.82 5.51
CA TRP A 573 13.54 -18.66 4.41
C TRP A 573 12.34 -19.10 3.59
N ASN A 574 12.40 -18.86 2.28
CA ASN A 574 11.40 -19.26 1.29
C ASN A 574 11.96 -20.39 0.43
N TYR A 575 11.20 -21.46 0.32
CA TYR A 575 11.44 -22.59 -0.57
C TYR A 575 10.26 -22.67 -1.51
N GLU A 576 10.51 -22.56 -2.81
CA GLU A 576 9.45 -22.45 -3.81
C GLU A 576 9.80 -23.26 -5.06
N GLY A 577 8.80 -23.85 -5.69
CA GLY A 577 8.92 -24.50 -6.99
C GLY A 577 7.62 -24.40 -7.79
N GLY A 578 7.75 -24.39 -9.09
CA GLY A 578 6.56 -24.25 -9.93
C GLY A 578 6.79 -24.52 -11.38
N VAL A 579 5.69 -24.38 -12.13
CA VAL A 579 5.65 -24.52 -13.58
C VAL A 579 5.03 -23.28 -14.21
N LYS A 580 5.58 -22.84 -15.32
CA LYS A 580 5.03 -21.77 -16.16
C LYS A 580 4.84 -22.29 -17.58
N ILE A 581 3.67 -22.01 -18.15
CA ILE A 581 3.27 -22.48 -19.47
C ILE A 581 2.88 -21.26 -20.31
N SER A 582 3.39 -21.17 -21.55
CA SER A 582 2.97 -20.17 -22.52
C SER A 582 2.88 -20.82 -23.90
N SER A 583 1.71 -20.79 -24.47
CA SER A 583 1.43 -21.21 -25.84
C SER A 583 0.59 -20.13 -26.52
N GLY A 584 0.39 -20.17 -27.82
CA GLY A 584 -0.26 -19.11 -28.58
C GLY A 584 -1.62 -18.64 -28.02
N PHE A 585 -2.41 -19.52 -27.42
CA PHE A 585 -3.74 -19.19 -26.87
C PHE A 585 -3.84 -19.36 -25.35
N PHE A 586 -2.83 -19.90 -24.68
CA PHE A 586 -2.84 -20.21 -23.26
C PHE A 586 -1.57 -19.72 -22.57
N SER A 587 -1.71 -19.04 -21.47
CA SER A 587 -0.61 -18.76 -20.53
C SER A 587 -1.04 -19.06 -19.09
N GLY A 588 -0.12 -19.55 -18.28
CA GLY A 588 -0.42 -19.83 -16.89
C GLY A 588 0.80 -20.19 -16.07
N SER A 589 0.63 -20.11 -14.76
CA SER A 589 1.64 -20.49 -13.77
C SER A 589 0.98 -21.25 -12.62
N LEU A 590 1.73 -22.17 -12.03
CA LEU A 590 1.41 -22.86 -10.78
C LEU A 590 2.66 -22.87 -9.93
N GLY A 591 2.58 -22.31 -8.73
CA GLY A 591 3.65 -22.29 -7.74
C GLY A 591 3.21 -22.93 -6.41
N VAL A 592 4.12 -23.64 -5.77
CA VAL A 592 4.00 -24.14 -4.40
C VAL A 592 5.15 -23.58 -3.60
N TYR A 593 4.88 -23.05 -2.40
CA TYR A 593 5.90 -22.47 -1.55
C TYR A 593 5.74 -22.89 -0.09
N TYR A 594 6.87 -22.90 0.61
CA TYR A 594 6.94 -23.02 2.06
C TYR A 594 7.86 -21.92 2.62
N GLN A 595 7.36 -21.17 3.58
CA GLN A 595 8.10 -20.11 4.27
C GLN A 595 8.25 -20.44 5.75
N LYS A 596 9.46 -20.28 6.27
CA LYS A 596 9.75 -20.43 7.70
C LYS A 596 10.32 -19.13 8.23
N TYR A 597 9.68 -18.62 9.27
CA TYR A 597 10.05 -17.38 9.96
C TYR A 597 10.72 -17.69 11.30
N ASP A 598 11.79 -16.96 11.60
CA ASP A 598 12.46 -16.92 12.89
C ASP A 598 12.43 -15.47 13.42
N GLY A 599 12.13 -15.31 14.71
CA GLY A 599 11.99 -13.99 15.33
C GLY A 599 10.77 -13.22 14.86
N PHE A 600 9.67 -13.91 14.51
CA PHE A 600 8.44 -13.32 13.97
C PHE A 600 7.93 -12.20 14.89
N GLN A 601 7.80 -10.98 14.36
CA GLN A 601 7.41 -9.80 15.14
C GLN A 601 5.90 -9.65 15.14
N VAL A 602 5.30 -9.52 16.32
CA VAL A 602 3.86 -9.29 16.52
C VAL A 602 3.64 -8.13 17.46
N SER A 603 2.53 -7.42 17.29
CA SER A 603 2.04 -6.45 18.26
C SER A 603 1.08 -7.18 19.22
N VAL A 604 1.28 -7.04 20.50
CA VAL A 604 0.46 -7.65 21.55
C VAL A 604 0.05 -6.62 22.58
N ILE A 605 -1.17 -6.76 23.09
CA ILE A 605 -1.68 -5.95 24.19
C ILE A 605 -1.24 -6.60 25.49
N GLN A 606 -0.62 -5.80 26.37
CA GLN A 606 -0.19 -6.23 27.70
C GLN A 606 -1.32 -6.13 28.73
N ASP A 607 -1.16 -6.74 29.89
CA ASP A 607 -2.16 -6.71 30.97
C ASP A 607 -2.49 -5.28 31.47
N ASP A 608 -1.58 -4.33 31.27
CA ASP A 608 -1.77 -2.93 31.61
C ASP A 608 -2.44 -2.10 30.49
N GLY A 609 -2.88 -2.75 29.41
CA GLY A 609 -3.51 -2.13 28.24
C GLY A 609 -2.53 -1.49 27.25
N THR A 610 -1.22 -1.57 27.48
CA THR A 610 -0.24 -1.06 26.52
C THR A 610 -0.03 -2.03 25.35
N THR A 611 0.15 -1.52 24.16
CA THR A 611 0.51 -2.31 22.98
C THR A 611 2.01 -2.24 22.76
N ILE A 612 2.67 -3.40 22.71
CA ILE A 612 4.10 -3.51 22.42
C ILE A 612 4.35 -4.43 21.24
N THR A 613 5.42 -4.14 20.48
CA THR A 613 5.95 -5.10 19.51
C THR A 613 6.94 -6.02 20.16
N GLN A 614 6.77 -7.32 19.98
CA GLN A 614 7.70 -8.35 20.49
C GLN A 614 7.91 -9.48 19.49
N SER A 615 8.91 -10.32 19.73
CA SER A 615 9.08 -11.55 18.96
C SER A 615 8.08 -12.61 19.44
N ALA A 616 7.36 -13.22 18.52
CA ALA A 616 6.54 -14.41 18.75
C ALA A 616 7.32 -15.72 18.52
N GLY A 617 8.64 -15.69 18.32
CA GLY A 617 9.43 -16.88 18.02
C GLY A 617 9.32 -17.29 16.56
N THR A 618 8.73 -18.44 16.27
CA THR A 618 8.63 -18.99 14.92
C THR A 618 7.22 -18.90 14.35
N ALA A 619 7.14 -18.82 13.03
CA ALA A 619 5.91 -18.88 12.26
C ALA A 619 6.19 -19.62 10.94
N SER A 620 5.17 -20.21 10.36
CA SER A 620 5.30 -20.93 9.11
C SER A 620 4.12 -20.69 8.17
N ASN A 621 4.35 -20.90 6.88
CA ASN A 621 3.36 -20.65 5.83
C ASN A 621 3.58 -21.62 4.67
N LEU A 622 2.56 -22.40 4.32
CA LEU A 622 2.53 -23.26 3.16
C LEU A 622 1.43 -22.75 2.21
N GLY A 623 1.73 -22.62 0.92
CA GLY A 623 0.69 -22.20 0.00
C GLY A 623 0.88 -22.68 -1.43
N VAL A 624 -0.20 -22.52 -2.19
CA VAL A 624 -0.30 -22.86 -3.61
C VAL A 624 -0.95 -21.69 -4.33
N GLU A 625 -0.36 -21.24 -5.43
CA GLU A 625 -0.87 -20.15 -6.26
C GLU A 625 -0.91 -20.57 -7.72
N ALA A 626 -2.02 -20.31 -8.39
CA ALA A 626 -2.16 -20.56 -9.82
C ALA A 626 -2.81 -19.35 -10.51
N GLU A 627 -2.28 -19.01 -11.67
CA GLU A 627 -2.81 -17.97 -12.55
C GLU A 627 -2.91 -18.54 -13.97
N MET A 628 -4.03 -18.31 -14.63
CA MET A 628 -4.30 -18.83 -15.97
C MET A 628 -4.98 -17.77 -16.81
N ARG A 629 -4.59 -17.69 -18.08
CA ARG A 629 -5.25 -16.90 -19.11
C ARG A 629 -5.39 -17.72 -20.37
N VAL A 630 -6.58 -17.67 -20.96
CA VAL A 630 -6.91 -18.36 -22.22
C VAL A 630 -7.47 -17.33 -23.18
N GLN A 631 -6.90 -17.24 -24.37
CA GLN A 631 -7.34 -16.34 -25.44
C GLN A 631 -7.60 -17.16 -26.71
N PRO A 632 -8.77 -17.83 -26.80
CA PRO A 632 -9.06 -18.74 -27.90
C PRO A 632 -9.29 -18.02 -29.23
N THR A 633 -9.61 -16.74 -29.21
CA THR A 633 -9.77 -15.84 -30.35
C THR A 633 -9.28 -14.45 -30.01
N ASP A 634 -9.05 -13.59 -31.00
CA ASP A 634 -8.59 -12.21 -30.79
C ASP A 634 -9.60 -11.33 -30.02
N TRP A 635 -10.86 -11.73 -29.99
CA TRP A 635 -11.95 -10.99 -29.33
C TRP A 635 -12.43 -11.59 -28.01
N LEU A 636 -11.88 -12.73 -27.56
CA LEU A 636 -12.27 -13.39 -26.30
C LEU A 636 -11.03 -13.75 -25.48
N SER A 637 -10.96 -13.24 -24.28
CA SER A 637 -9.97 -13.60 -23.26
C SER A 637 -10.69 -14.05 -21.99
N VAL A 638 -10.23 -15.13 -21.38
CA VAL A 638 -10.74 -15.66 -20.10
C VAL A 638 -9.58 -15.78 -19.13
N PHE A 639 -9.75 -15.40 -17.88
CA PHE A 639 -8.76 -15.60 -16.84
C PHE A 639 -9.34 -16.30 -15.63
N PHE A 640 -8.47 -17.00 -14.92
CA PHE A 640 -8.78 -17.62 -13.64
C PHE A 640 -7.52 -17.60 -12.75
N ASN A 641 -7.65 -17.10 -11.53
CA ASN A 641 -6.58 -17.04 -10.54
C ASN A 641 -7.07 -17.65 -9.24
N ILE A 642 -6.21 -18.40 -8.55
CA ILE A 642 -6.54 -19.00 -7.25
C ILE A 642 -5.30 -19.08 -6.37
N GLY A 643 -5.48 -18.77 -5.09
CA GLY A 643 -4.49 -18.94 -4.04
C GLY A 643 -5.05 -19.72 -2.85
N TYR A 644 -4.24 -20.61 -2.31
CA TYR A 644 -4.46 -21.27 -1.03
C TYR A 644 -3.29 -21.01 -0.11
N ILE A 645 -3.56 -20.65 1.15
CA ILE A 645 -2.55 -20.33 2.14
C ILE A 645 -2.93 -20.94 3.47
N ASP A 646 -2.04 -21.76 4.02
CA ASP A 646 -2.09 -22.29 5.39
C ASP A 646 -0.89 -21.75 6.14
N GLY A 647 -1.11 -20.73 6.99
CA GLY A 647 -0.03 -20.04 7.69
C GLY A 647 -0.46 -19.42 9.01
N GLY A 648 0.49 -19.38 9.94
CA GLY A 648 0.27 -18.86 11.28
C GLY A 648 1.52 -18.91 12.15
N ILE A 649 1.35 -18.51 13.40
CA ILE A 649 2.35 -18.59 14.47
C ILE A 649 2.38 -20.04 14.96
N ASP A 650 3.58 -20.61 15.10
CA ASP A 650 3.72 -22.04 15.47
C ASP A 650 3.14 -22.33 16.87
N ASP A 651 2.60 -23.55 17.05
CA ASP A 651 1.89 -23.97 18.28
C ASP A 651 2.78 -24.10 19.52
N ASP A 652 4.10 -24.27 19.36
CA ASP A 652 5.06 -24.44 20.43
C ASP A 652 5.70 -23.12 20.91
N ASN A 653 5.03 -22.00 20.61
CA ASN A 653 5.52 -20.68 20.92
C ASN A 653 5.58 -20.39 22.42
N THR A 654 6.80 -20.30 22.96
CA THR A 654 7.05 -19.96 24.37
C THR A 654 7.32 -18.47 24.60
N PHE A 655 7.55 -17.70 23.55
CA PHE A 655 7.87 -16.27 23.63
C PHE A 655 6.63 -15.40 23.76
N ALA A 656 5.55 -15.77 23.07
CA ALA A 656 4.26 -15.09 23.11
C ALA A 656 3.12 -16.15 23.17
N PRO A 657 2.90 -16.82 24.31
CA PRO A 657 1.93 -17.91 24.41
C PRO A 657 0.50 -17.53 24.04
N GLN A 658 0.14 -16.24 24.24
CA GLN A 658 -1.18 -15.70 23.94
C GLN A 658 -1.52 -15.69 22.43
N VAL A 659 -0.52 -15.79 21.56
CA VAL A 659 -0.70 -15.83 20.09
C VAL A 659 -0.30 -17.16 19.47
N SER A 660 0.06 -18.15 20.30
CA SER A 660 0.46 -19.50 19.86
C SER A 660 -0.66 -20.16 19.05
N GLY A 661 -0.34 -20.72 17.88
CA GLY A 661 -1.29 -21.36 16.97
C GLY A 661 -2.24 -20.40 16.24
N ALA A 662 -2.08 -19.09 16.40
CA ALA A 662 -2.92 -18.13 15.72
C ALA A 662 -2.59 -18.01 14.24
N ARG A 663 -3.61 -17.95 13.41
CA ARG A 663 -3.48 -17.68 11.97
C ARG A 663 -3.06 -16.23 11.75
N PHE A 664 -2.38 -15.98 10.64
CA PHE A 664 -2.05 -14.62 10.25
C PHE A 664 -3.31 -13.78 10.03
N ARG A 665 -3.27 -12.52 10.47
CA ARG A 665 -4.37 -11.60 10.29
C ARG A 665 -4.46 -11.09 8.85
N LEU A 666 -5.64 -10.64 8.42
CA LEU A 666 -5.92 -10.09 7.10
C LEU A 666 -5.65 -11.07 5.94
N GLN A 667 -5.48 -12.37 6.24
CA GLN A 667 -5.17 -13.39 5.26
C GLN A 667 -6.33 -14.38 5.11
N PRO A 668 -6.99 -14.43 3.94
CA PRO A 668 -7.91 -15.53 3.63
C PRO A 668 -7.13 -16.82 3.35
N GLU A 669 -7.68 -17.97 3.73
CA GLU A 669 -7.13 -19.28 3.30
C GLU A 669 -7.27 -19.48 1.80
N TRP A 670 -8.42 -19.09 1.26
CA TRP A 670 -8.75 -19.20 -0.16
C TRP A 670 -9.03 -17.82 -0.73
N GLN A 671 -8.41 -17.54 -1.85
CA GLN A 671 -8.66 -16.37 -2.66
C GLN A 671 -8.76 -16.81 -4.11
N ALA A 672 -9.81 -16.40 -4.82
CA ALA A 672 -10.00 -16.74 -6.22
C ALA A 672 -10.56 -15.54 -6.99
N SER A 673 -10.16 -15.41 -8.24
CA SER A 673 -10.77 -14.47 -9.19
C SER A 673 -10.91 -15.11 -10.56
N ALA A 674 -11.99 -14.78 -11.24
CA ALA A 674 -12.26 -15.25 -12.59
C ALA A 674 -12.98 -14.16 -13.38
N GLY A 675 -12.84 -14.19 -14.68
CA GLY A 675 -13.58 -13.30 -15.55
C GLY A 675 -13.26 -13.56 -17.01
N LEU A 676 -13.97 -12.83 -17.85
CA LEU A 676 -13.74 -12.86 -19.28
C LEU A 676 -13.80 -11.44 -19.83
N THR A 677 -13.14 -11.21 -20.94
CA THR A 677 -13.27 -10.01 -21.75
C THR A 677 -13.71 -10.42 -23.15
N VAL A 678 -14.86 -9.91 -23.56
CA VAL A 678 -15.29 -9.94 -24.96
C VAL A 678 -15.01 -8.57 -25.53
N ASP A 679 -14.25 -8.48 -26.60
CA ASP A 679 -13.99 -7.25 -27.34
C ASP A 679 -14.20 -7.51 -28.83
N TYR A 680 -15.46 -7.40 -29.27
CA TYR A 680 -15.91 -7.87 -30.55
C TYR A 680 -16.04 -6.70 -31.56
N PRO A 681 -15.38 -6.78 -32.75
CA PRO A 681 -15.54 -5.80 -33.79
C PRO A 681 -16.93 -5.91 -34.45
N ILE A 682 -17.74 -4.86 -34.36
CA ILE A 682 -19.06 -4.77 -35.00
C ILE A 682 -18.90 -4.26 -36.43
N THR A 683 -18.00 -3.27 -36.63
CA THR A 683 -17.58 -2.73 -37.90
C THR A 683 -16.06 -2.59 -37.91
N GLU A 684 -15.49 -2.13 -39.04
CA GLU A 684 -14.04 -1.88 -39.11
C GLU A 684 -13.54 -0.83 -38.09
N SER A 685 -14.41 0.12 -37.69
CA SER A 685 -14.06 1.22 -36.79
C SER A 685 -14.84 1.23 -35.48
N THR A 686 -15.64 0.20 -35.19
CA THR A 686 -16.49 0.14 -33.97
C THR A 686 -16.39 -1.23 -33.33
N ARG A 687 -16.12 -1.23 -32.04
CA ARG A 687 -16.06 -2.44 -31.21
C ARG A 687 -17.06 -2.36 -30.07
N VAL A 688 -17.55 -3.48 -29.61
CA VAL A 688 -18.29 -3.62 -28.35
C VAL A 688 -17.43 -4.44 -27.40
N PHE A 689 -17.32 -4.00 -26.17
CA PHE A 689 -16.61 -4.76 -25.16
C PHE A 689 -17.48 -5.01 -23.93
N PHE A 690 -17.21 -6.15 -23.26
CA PHE A 690 -17.86 -6.51 -22.00
C PHE A 690 -16.93 -7.38 -21.16
N THR A 691 -16.67 -6.94 -19.91
CA THR A 691 -15.74 -7.58 -18.96
C THR A 691 -16.44 -7.82 -17.62
N PRO A 692 -17.19 -8.93 -17.48
CA PRO A 692 -17.63 -9.39 -16.18
C PRO A 692 -16.46 -10.04 -15.43
N SER A 693 -16.35 -9.79 -14.14
CA SER A 693 -15.38 -10.43 -13.26
C SER A 693 -16.01 -10.80 -11.91
N PHE A 694 -15.44 -11.82 -11.32
CA PHE A 694 -15.85 -12.41 -10.05
C PHE A 694 -14.62 -12.55 -9.17
N THR A 695 -14.74 -12.14 -7.90
CA THR A 695 -13.69 -12.33 -6.89
C THR A 695 -14.28 -12.97 -5.64
N HIS A 696 -13.54 -13.86 -5.02
CA HIS A 696 -13.93 -14.56 -3.80
C HIS A 696 -12.75 -14.63 -2.83
N ARG A 697 -13.01 -14.35 -1.56
CA ARG A 697 -12.08 -14.62 -0.46
C ARG A 697 -12.80 -15.33 0.68
N SER A 698 -12.14 -16.30 1.31
CA SER A 698 -12.64 -16.95 2.51
C SER A 698 -12.53 -16.03 3.73
N ARG A 699 -12.94 -16.50 4.91
CA ARG A 699 -12.90 -15.72 6.15
C ARG A 699 -11.49 -15.15 6.42
N ILE A 700 -11.46 -13.90 6.89
CA ILE A 700 -10.27 -13.24 7.44
C ILE A 700 -10.50 -12.85 8.91
N PHE A 701 -9.43 -12.83 9.70
CA PHE A 701 -9.40 -12.27 11.04
C PHE A 701 -8.63 -10.94 11.00
N PHE A 702 -9.13 -9.93 11.70
CA PHE A 702 -8.51 -8.61 11.68
C PHE A 702 -7.41 -8.46 12.76
N GLU A 703 -7.36 -9.36 13.74
CA GLU A 703 -6.39 -9.29 14.84
C GLU A 703 -5.77 -10.65 15.17
N VAL A 704 -4.72 -10.62 15.98
CA VAL A 704 -4.05 -11.80 16.57
C VAL A 704 -3.99 -11.58 18.08
N PRO A 705 -4.48 -12.56 18.90
CA PRO A 705 -5.08 -13.85 18.52
C PRO A 705 -6.42 -13.70 17.79
N ASN A 706 -6.77 -14.70 16.99
CA ASN A 706 -7.93 -14.66 16.12
C ASN A 706 -9.25 -14.64 16.93
N ASN A 707 -9.97 -13.53 16.85
CA ASN A 707 -11.26 -13.35 17.50
C ASN A 707 -12.40 -13.49 16.46
N PRO A 708 -13.31 -14.47 16.59
CA PRO A 708 -14.43 -14.62 15.65
C PRO A 708 -15.36 -13.42 15.55
N LEU A 709 -15.47 -12.62 16.62
CA LEU A 709 -16.30 -11.41 16.64
C LEU A 709 -15.65 -10.25 15.86
N ILE A 710 -14.34 -10.30 15.70
CA ILE A 710 -13.55 -9.32 14.96
C ILE A 710 -12.99 -10.02 13.72
N SER A 711 -13.89 -10.42 12.84
CA SER A 711 -13.56 -11.15 11.61
C SER A 711 -14.59 -10.81 10.52
N GLN A 712 -14.16 -10.93 9.28
CA GLN A 712 -15.05 -10.90 8.11
C GLN A 712 -15.29 -12.32 7.62
N GLY A 713 -16.54 -12.70 7.40
CA GLY A 713 -16.93 -13.94 6.74
C GLY A 713 -16.45 -14.01 5.29
N PRO A 714 -16.72 -15.10 4.57
CA PRO A 714 -16.42 -15.16 3.14
C PRO A 714 -17.10 -14.02 2.38
N VAL A 715 -16.39 -13.42 1.42
CA VAL A 715 -16.89 -12.32 0.57
C VAL A 715 -16.79 -12.71 -0.88
N THR A 716 -17.83 -12.41 -1.64
CA THR A 716 -17.89 -12.65 -3.07
C THR A 716 -18.37 -11.40 -3.79
N LEU A 717 -17.52 -10.84 -4.66
CA LEU A 717 -17.86 -9.64 -5.41
C LEU A 717 -18.00 -9.96 -6.89
N VAL A 718 -18.96 -9.31 -7.52
CA VAL A 718 -19.18 -9.35 -8.97
C VAL A 718 -19.02 -7.96 -9.51
N ASN A 719 -18.10 -7.77 -10.47
CA ASN A 719 -17.86 -6.49 -11.12
C ASN A 719 -18.17 -6.62 -12.62
N LEU A 720 -18.72 -5.56 -13.19
CA LEU A 720 -19.13 -5.50 -14.58
C LEU A 720 -18.58 -4.22 -15.21
N ARG A 721 -17.98 -4.33 -16.39
CA ARG A 721 -17.64 -3.19 -17.25
C ARG A 721 -17.98 -3.51 -18.68
N GLY A 722 -18.56 -2.56 -19.42
CA GLY A 722 -18.87 -2.77 -20.81
C GLY A 722 -19.23 -1.49 -21.54
N GLY A 723 -19.07 -1.51 -22.85
CA GLY A 723 -19.27 -0.30 -23.64
C GLY A 723 -18.97 -0.48 -25.13
N PHE A 724 -18.73 0.64 -25.77
CA PHE A 724 -18.42 0.74 -27.18
C PHE A 724 -17.21 1.63 -27.40
N SER A 725 -16.29 1.20 -28.26
CA SER A 725 -15.27 2.07 -28.86
C SER A 725 -15.61 2.30 -30.34
N PHE A 726 -15.34 3.51 -30.83
CA PHE A 726 -15.66 3.90 -32.20
C PHE A 726 -14.64 4.89 -32.76
N ALA A 727 -14.71 5.12 -34.08
CA ALA A 727 -13.77 5.94 -34.83
C ALA A 727 -12.30 5.44 -34.66
N ASP A 728 -12.07 4.15 -34.84
CA ASP A 728 -10.78 3.49 -34.66
C ASP A 728 -10.23 3.70 -33.22
N GLU A 729 -11.07 3.41 -32.21
CA GLU A 729 -10.80 3.52 -30.78
C GLU A 729 -10.50 4.94 -30.26
N ARG A 730 -10.71 5.97 -31.10
CA ARG A 730 -10.53 7.35 -30.67
C ARG A 730 -11.52 7.79 -29.62
N PHE A 731 -12.69 7.20 -29.59
CA PHE A 731 -13.71 7.49 -28.58
C PHE A 731 -14.21 6.19 -27.96
N GLU A 732 -14.42 6.22 -26.65
CA GLU A 732 -14.99 5.12 -25.89
C GLU A 732 -16.08 5.63 -24.96
N ILE A 733 -17.17 4.88 -24.84
CA ILE A 733 -18.21 5.06 -23.84
C ILE A 733 -18.30 3.75 -23.08
N ALA A 734 -18.06 3.79 -21.78
CA ALA A 734 -18.13 2.63 -20.88
C ALA A 734 -19.13 2.87 -19.76
N GLY A 735 -19.87 1.83 -19.39
CA GLY A 735 -20.56 1.73 -18.11
C GLY A 735 -19.85 0.74 -17.22
N PHE A 736 -19.82 0.99 -15.92
CA PHE A 736 -19.24 0.05 -14.96
C PHE A 736 -20.14 -0.10 -13.73
N MET A 737 -19.99 -1.25 -13.05
CA MET A 737 -20.64 -1.54 -11.79
C MET A 737 -19.71 -2.42 -10.96
N ARG A 738 -19.26 -1.93 -9.81
CA ARG A 738 -18.51 -2.68 -8.80
C ARG A 738 -19.46 -3.17 -7.73
N ASN A 739 -19.14 -4.30 -7.10
CA ASN A 739 -20.01 -4.93 -6.11
C ASN A 739 -21.47 -5.00 -6.61
N ALA A 740 -21.70 -5.55 -7.80
CA ALA A 740 -23.01 -5.55 -8.46
C ALA A 740 -24.11 -6.29 -7.66
N THR A 741 -23.69 -7.21 -6.80
CA THR A 741 -24.56 -7.97 -5.89
C THR A 741 -24.93 -7.22 -4.62
N ASP A 742 -24.30 -6.07 -4.36
CA ASP A 742 -24.47 -5.26 -3.14
C ASP A 742 -24.15 -6.05 -1.87
N GLU A 743 -23.00 -6.72 -1.88
CA GLU A 743 -22.53 -7.50 -0.74
C GLU A 743 -22.02 -6.57 0.36
N ASP A 744 -22.53 -6.73 1.57
CA ASP A 744 -22.05 -6.01 2.75
C ASP A 744 -20.84 -6.74 3.35
N TYR A 745 -19.71 -6.05 3.48
CA TYR A 745 -18.49 -6.60 4.07
C TYR A 745 -17.64 -5.53 4.75
N LEU A 746 -16.72 -5.97 5.61
CA LEU A 746 -15.84 -5.09 6.35
C LEU A 746 -14.48 -4.96 5.64
N LEU A 747 -13.95 -3.76 5.61
CA LEU A 747 -12.54 -3.49 5.30
C LEU A 747 -11.67 -3.80 6.51
N ASP A 748 -12.08 -3.34 7.71
CA ASP A 748 -11.32 -3.53 8.94
C ASP A 748 -12.23 -3.62 10.17
N ALA A 749 -11.69 -4.14 11.27
CA ALA A 749 -12.37 -4.19 12.55
C ALA A 749 -11.38 -4.26 13.72
N GLY A 750 -11.73 -3.65 14.84
CA GLY A 750 -11.02 -3.75 16.10
C GLY A 750 -9.70 -2.99 16.22
N ASN A 751 -9.33 -2.21 15.21
CA ASN A 751 -7.98 -1.63 15.08
C ASN A 751 -7.68 -0.53 16.12
N THR A 752 -8.66 0.26 16.53
CA THR A 752 -8.47 1.39 17.45
C THR A 752 -9.16 1.15 18.79
N GLY A 753 -10.43 0.72 18.75
CA GLY A 753 -11.21 0.47 19.95
C GLY A 753 -10.84 -0.80 20.69
N GLY A 754 -10.23 -1.79 20.03
CA GLY A 754 -9.87 -3.08 20.63
C GLY A 754 -8.92 -2.98 21.80
N ALA A 755 -7.95 -2.05 21.79
CA ALA A 755 -7.05 -1.79 22.91
C ALA A 755 -7.76 -1.26 24.16
N PHE A 756 -8.93 -0.63 24.00
CA PHE A 756 -9.80 -0.11 25.06
C PHE A 756 -10.99 -1.01 25.35
N GLY A 757 -11.05 -2.21 24.75
CA GLY A 757 -12.17 -3.14 24.88
C GLY A 757 -13.39 -2.75 24.05
N ILE A 758 -13.26 -1.86 23.07
CA ILE A 758 -14.33 -1.35 22.21
C ILE A 758 -13.96 -1.69 20.77
N PRO A 759 -14.48 -2.78 20.20
CA PRO A 759 -14.27 -3.07 18.79
C PRO A 759 -15.01 -2.03 17.95
N THR A 760 -14.34 -1.57 16.89
CA THR A 760 -14.94 -0.72 15.86
C THR A 760 -14.84 -1.43 14.53
N PHE A 761 -15.76 -1.10 13.64
CA PHE A 761 -15.92 -1.72 12.33
C PHE A 761 -15.87 -0.65 11.24
N ILE A 762 -15.19 -0.96 10.14
CA ILE A 762 -15.09 -0.10 8.96
C ILE A 762 -15.74 -0.83 7.79
N PRO A 763 -16.95 -0.41 7.34
CA PRO A 763 -17.62 -1.03 6.20
C PRO A 763 -16.91 -0.70 4.87
N ALA A 764 -16.97 -1.65 3.95
CA ALA A 764 -16.44 -1.50 2.61
C ALA A 764 -17.40 -0.76 1.68
N GLU A 765 -16.92 -0.44 0.47
CA GLU A 765 -17.71 0.23 -0.56
C GLU A 765 -18.94 -0.62 -0.95
N PRO A 766 -20.15 -0.05 -0.88
CA PRO A 766 -21.37 -0.71 -1.36
C PRO A 766 -21.37 -0.78 -2.89
N ARG A 767 -22.49 -1.16 -3.51
CA ARG A 767 -22.59 -1.16 -4.98
C ARG A 767 -22.28 0.23 -5.56
N PHE A 768 -21.23 0.28 -6.37
CA PHE A 768 -20.78 1.49 -7.03
C PHE A 768 -20.91 1.36 -8.55
N TYR A 769 -21.51 2.35 -9.22
CA TYR A 769 -21.74 2.30 -10.65
C TYR A 769 -21.63 3.68 -11.30
N GLY A 770 -21.27 3.70 -12.57
CA GLY A 770 -21.11 4.95 -13.29
C GLY A 770 -20.92 4.75 -14.79
N VAL A 771 -20.63 5.87 -15.45
CA VAL A 771 -20.30 5.93 -16.86
C VAL A 771 -18.99 6.69 -17.05
N GLU A 772 -18.24 6.31 -18.06
CA GLU A 772 -16.97 6.90 -18.46
C GLU A 772 -16.99 7.24 -19.96
N LEU A 773 -16.38 8.36 -20.31
CA LEU A 773 -16.15 8.80 -21.67
C LEU A 773 -14.65 9.02 -21.85
N THR A 774 -14.06 8.39 -22.87
CA THR A 774 -12.64 8.54 -23.19
C THR A 774 -12.49 9.05 -24.61
N ALA A 775 -11.57 10.02 -24.80
CA ALA A 775 -11.16 10.50 -26.11
C ALA A 775 -9.64 10.40 -26.25
N ARG A 776 -9.17 9.81 -27.37
CA ARG A 776 -7.76 9.52 -27.66
C ARG A 776 -7.30 10.18 -28.95
N ILE A 777 -6.06 10.64 -28.96
CA ILE A 777 -5.31 11.11 -30.13
C ILE A 777 -4.03 10.28 -30.20
N PHE A 778 -3.85 9.61 -31.33
CA PHE A 778 -2.68 8.75 -31.60
C PHE A 778 -1.76 9.41 -32.61
#